data_69212a87d85f664d9522ebe7322ffebf
#
_entry.id   69212a87d85f664d9522ebe7322ffebf
#
_cell.length_a   1.000
_cell.length_b   1.000
_cell.length_c   1.000
_cell.angle_alpha   90.00
_cell.angle_beta   90.00
_cell.angle_gamma   90.00
#
_symmetry.space_group_name_H-M   'P 1'
#
loop_
_entity.id
_entity.type
_entity.pdbx_description
1 polymer ?
#
loop_
_entity_poly.entity_id
_entity_poly.type
_entity_poly.pdbx_seq_one_letter_code
_entity_poly.pdbx_strand_id
1 'polypeptide(L)'
;MSKPDQSVTPMMAQFLEIKEEYPSALLFYRMGDFYELFFDDAVAAAQALDITLTKRGKHQGADIPMCGVPVHAAEGYLLNLIRKGFRVAVCEQLENPKEAKKRGAKSVVKRGVVRLVTPGTLTEDTLLQPRQSNFLATFVQVRNQSCLAWVDISTGDMRYSPCPPVRLGPELARLAPTEVLVAEGALDETLEIINEAGAAATELPQEVFDSTAGVEKICKAYGVGDLSGLGEFSRADVAAVSGLIEYLSTTQKGQLPLLRRPVCEARDDFVAIDAATRKNLELTQTLAGERSGSLLSVVDRSVTAAGARLLSRRITTPSQRLATIEERASAVEFFCGQSTLRGAVRTALKQLPDVERALGRVALERSGPRDLLALGNGIAQAAQVHALFAEQELPPLLKNAADDLKGFEALSDELDRALVAEPPLLARDGGFVATGYSAELDEMTALRDEARSVIARLQADYASQSEISSLKIKHNNVLGYFIETTAIHAQRMMTAPLSDIFIHRQTTANAVRFTTVELGELETKILNAAGRATGLELEIFASLCAQVLDHAAALQALAVSIAEIDVAAALSELAMAEGWVRPVLNDSRDFIIEQGRHPVVEAAIKAQAETVFVANDCQLTSTNDLIWLLTGPNMAGKSTFLRQNALIALLAQAGSFVPAARAEIGIVSQIFSRVGAADDLARGRSTFMVEMVETAAILNQADDRALVILDEIGRGTSTYDGLSIAWATMEHLHDVNRCRALFATHYHELTQLTTKLTHVDNATVTVREYRGDVVFLHEVKKGAADRSYGVQVAKLAGLPQSVLERAKVVLEALERGEREGHSKQKALIDDLPLFSAVAMSAPAPSAQSELEEVLNGVQPDSLSPKDALDLIYELKSKLKT
;
A
#
# COMPACT_ATOMS: atom_id res chain seq x y z
N MET A 1 31.77 27.32 32.48
CA MET A 1 30.88 28.21 31.70
C MET A 1 31.74 28.93 30.67
N SER A 2 31.87 28.38 29.48
CA SER A 2 32.56 29.01 28.35
C SER A 2 31.64 30.10 27.77
N LYS A 3 32.18 31.26 27.47
CA LYS A 3 31.46 32.38 26.85
C LYS A 3 30.88 31.91 25.52
N PRO A 4 29.60 32.26 25.19
CA PRO A 4 29.08 31.97 23.87
C PRO A 4 29.91 32.63 22.79
N ASP A 5 30.27 31.88 21.78
CA ASP A 5 31.03 32.31 20.62
C ASP A 5 30.31 33.48 19.93
N GLN A 6 30.92 34.64 19.82
CA GLN A 6 30.31 35.92 19.37
C GLN A 6 30.01 35.96 17.84
N SER A 7 30.10 34.84 17.13
CA SER A 7 29.96 34.76 15.67
C SER A 7 28.61 34.20 15.13
N VAL A 8 27.74 33.71 16.01
CA VAL A 8 26.46 33.05 15.56
C VAL A 8 25.31 34.04 15.66
N THR A 9 24.53 34.18 14.57
CA THR A 9 23.29 34.98 14.61
C THR A 9 22.27 34.37 15.56
N PRO A 10 21.41 35.16 16.26
CA PRO A 10 20.41 34.61 17.18
C PRO A 10 19.48 33.57 16.56
N MET A 11 19.14 33.71 15.27
CA MET A 11 18.33 32.74 14.52
C MET A 11 19.08 31.41 14.33
N MET A 12 20.38 31.48 13.99
CA MET A 12 21.20 30.29 13.79
C MET A 12 21.50 29.58 15.11
N ALA A 13 21.60 30.31 16.21
CA ALA A 13 21.73 29.74 17.55
C ALA A 13 20.47 28.91 17.91
N GLN A 14 19.26 29.46 17.65
CA GLN A 14 18.01 28.73 17.84
C GLN A 14 17.90 27.50 16.92
N PHE A 15 18.35 27.59 15.67
CA PHE A 15 18.38 26.44 14.75
C PHE A 15 19.27 25.31 15.27
N LEU A 16 20.51 25.65 15.71
CA LEU A 16 21.46 24.64 16.23
C LEU A 16 20.96 23.99 17.51
N GLU A 17 20.35 24.75 18.42
CA GLU A 17 19.75 24.24 19.65
C GLU A 17 18.63 23.20 19.32
N ILE A 18 17.73 23.54 18.39
CA ILE A 18 16.67 22.62 17.96
C ILE A 18 17.25 21.41 17.23
N LYS A 19 18.27 21.59 16.38
CA LYS A 19 18.91 20.48 15.66
C LYS A 19 19.62 19.49 16.60
N GLU A 20 20.19 19.96 17.70
CA GLU A 20 20.83 19.13 18.71
C GLU A 20 19.82 18.17 19.40
N GLU A 21 18.54 18.58 19.53
CA GLU A 21 17.47 17.70 20.02
C GLU A 21 17.07 16.63 19.00
N TYR A 22 17.28 16.87 17.69
CA TYR A 22 16.85 15.99 16.58
C TYR A 22 18.00 15.67 15.61
N PRO A 23 19.10 15.06 16.10
CA PRO A 23 20.32 14.90 15.30
C PRO A 23 20.12 14.04 14.05
N SER A 24 19.28 13.00 14.14
CA SER A 24 19.01 12.04 13.05
C SER A 24 17.93 12.47 12.07
N ALA A 25 17.21 13.57 12.31
CA ALA A 25 16.11 14.03 11.45
C ALA A 25 16.53 15.26 10.63
N LEU A 26 16.08 15.37 9.39
CA LEU A 26 16.18 16.60 8.61
C LEU A 26 15.28 17.68 9.23
N LEU A 27 15.80 18.85 9.51
CA LEU A 27 15.04 19.92 10.17
C LEU A 27 14.42 20.86 9.14
N PHE A 28 13.09 20.74 8.94
CA PHE A 28 12.28 21.71 8.19
C PHE A 28 12.02 22.94 9.06
N TYR A 29 12.91 23.93 8.94
CA TYR A 29 12.90 25.12 9.79
C TYR A 29 12.09 26.24 9.14
N ARG A 30 10.93 26.61 9.72
CA ARG A 30 10.02 27.61 9.16
C ARG A 30 10.63 29.00 9.10
N MET A 31 10.75 29.57 7.91
CA MET A 31 11.24 30.93 7.63
C MET A 31 10.28 31.65 6.68
N GLY A 32 9.25 32.31 7.27
CA GLY A 32 8.18 32.94 6.46
C GLY A 32 7.41 31.92 5.65
N ASP A 33 7.46 32.04 4.33
CA ASP A 33 6.71 31.14 3.40
C ASP A 33 7.53 29.93 2.94
N PHE A 34 8.72 29.69 3.56
CA PHE A 34 9.58 28.56 3.26
C PHE A 34 9.91 27.75 4.51
N TYR A 35 10.15 26.44 4.30
CA TYR A 35 10.95 25.63 5.19
C TYR A 35 12.36 25.61 4.66
N GLU A 36 13.30 26.15 5.43
CA GLU A 36 14.72 26.19 5.09
C GLU A 36 15.48 25.08 5.86
N LEU A 37 16.42 24.45 5.18
CA LEU A 37 17.32 23.46 5.75
C LEU A 37 18.75 24.02 5.65
N PHE A 38 19.57 23.67 6.63
CA PHE A 38 20.95 24.18 6.72
C PHE A 38 21.95 23.04 6.94
N PHE A 39 23.23 23.30 6.68
CA PHE A 39 24.35 22.38 6.88
C PHE A 39 24.16 21.05 6.14
N ASP A 40 24.48 19.94 6.81
CA ASP A 40 24.38 18.60 6.23
C ASP A 40 22.94 18.22 5.84
N ASP A 41 21.94 18.71 6.58
CA ASP A 41 20.53 18.54 6.22
C ASP A 41 20.20 19.14 4.86
N ALA A 42 20.78 20.32 4.55
CA ALA A 42 20.58 20.96 3.26
C ALA A 42 21.22 20.17 2.12
N VAL A 43 22.41 19.62 2.35
CA VAL A 43 23.11 18.79 1.35
C VAL A 43 22.34 17.51 1.07
N ALA A 44 21.94 16.79 2.12
CA ALA A 44 21.17 15.55 2.01
C ALA A 44 19.81 15.78 1.34
N ALA A 45 19.07 16.81 1.76
CA ALA A 45 17.77 17.14 1.20
C ALA A 45 17.87 17.62 -0.25
N ALA A 46 18.85 18.47 -0.60
CA ALA A 46 19.05 18.93 -1.97
C ALA A 46 19.34 17.80 -2.93
N GLN A 47 20.17 16.83 -2.52
CA GLN A 47 20.46 15.62 -3.29
C GLN A 47 19.22 14.69 -3.40
N ALA A 48 18.49 14.53 -2.29
CA ALA A 48 17.34 13.64 -2.26
C ALA A 48 16.15 14.18 -3.08
N LEU A 49 15.94 15.49 -3.10
CA LEU A 49 14.81 16.16 -3.73
C LEU A 49 15.12 16.74 -5.12
N ASP A 50 16.37 16.67 -5.55
CA ASP A 50 16.85 17.32 -6.79
C ASP A 50 16.52 18.82 -6.84
N ILE A 51 16.80 19.53 -5.71
CA ILE A 51 16.59 20.97 -5.60
C ILE A 51 17.93 21.71 -5.44
N THR A 52 17.93 23.00 -5.78
CA THR A 52 19.15 23.82 -5.77
C THR A 52 19.70 24.00 -4.36
N LEU A 53 20.97 23.63 -4.15
CA LEU A 53 21.73 23.95 -2.97
C LEU A 53 22.32 25.37 -3.10
N THR A 54 22.04 26.24 -2.14
CA THR A 54 22.49 27.62 -2.08
C THR A 54 23.35 27.85 -0.83
N LYS A 55 23.71 29.08 -0.54
CA LYS A 55 24.52 29.46 0.63
C LYS A 55 23.88 30.64 1.36
N ARG A 56 23.87 30.59 2.69
CA ARG A 56 23.31 31.65 3.52
C ARG A 56 24.23 32.02 4.72
N GLY A 57 25.09 33.03 4.52
CA GLY A 57 25.97 33.49 5.58
C GLY A 57 27.15 32.55 5.81
N LYS A 58 27.86 32.80 6.93
CA LYS A 58 29.04 32.02 7.34
C LYS A 58 28.92 31.58 8.81
N HIS A 59 29.37 30.36 9.08
CA HIS A 59 29.54 29.83 10.42
C HIS A 59 30.99 29.34 10.58
N GLN A 60 31.70 29.76 11.64
CA GLN A 60 33.08 29.38 11.87
C GLN A 60 34.02 29.61 10.66
N GLY A 61 33.71 30.64 9.84
CA GLY A 61 34.52 30.98 8.65
C GLY A 61 34.14 30.24 7.37
N ALA A 62 33.33 29.18 7.42
CA ALA A 62 32.82 28.44 6.27
C ALA A 62 31.41 28.94 5.84
N ASP A 63 31.09 28.86 4.54
CA ASP A 63 29.75 29.15 4.02
C ASP A 63 28.78 28.12 4.55
N ILE A 64 27.56 28.55 4.95
CA ILE A 64 26.50 27.68 5.40
C ILE A 64 25.71 27.18 4.17
N PRO A 65 25.76 25.88 3.82
CA PRO A 65 24.86 25.29 2.79
C PRO A 65 23.42 25.47 3.22
N MET A 66 22.54 25.80 2.27
CA MET A 66 21.10 25.98 2.49
C MET A 66 20.32 25.50 1.28
N CYS A 67 19.19 24.84 1.52
CA CYS A 67 18.12 24.69 0.54
C CYS A 67 16.78 25.02 1.19
N GLY A 68 15.72 25.15 0.41
CA GLY A 68 14.41 25.49 0.97
C GLY A 68 13.28 25.05 0.07
N VAL A 69 12.16 24.70 0.69
CA VAL A 69 10.91 24.29 0.02
C VAL A 69 9.78 25.23 0.41
N PRO A 70 8.91 25.63 -0.54
CA PRO A 70 7.76 26.46 -0.22
C PRO A 70 6.80 25.73 0.70
N VAL A 71 6.25 26.40 1.69
CA VAL A 71 5.33 25.81 2.67
C VAL A 71 4.08 25.22 2.01
N HIS A 72 3.52 25.89 1.02
CA HIS A 72 2.33 25.41 0.30
C HIS A 72 2.58 24.14 -0.53
N ALA A 73 3.83 23.80 -0.83
CA ALA A 73 4.24 22.60 -1.56
C ALA A 73 5.00 21.60 -0.69
N ALA A 74 5.16 21.88 0.61
CA ALA A 74 6.02 21.11 1.50
C ALA A 74 5.63 19.64 1.62
N GLU A 75 4.34 19.30 1.55
CA GLU A 75 3.85 17.93 1.65
C GLU A 75 4.44 17.02 0.56
N GLY A 76 4.48 17.47 -0.70
CA GLY A 76 5.07 16.69 -1.79
C GLY A 76 6.57 16.43 -1.60
N TYR A 77 7.31 17.41 -1.10
CA TYR A 77 8.72 17.25 -0.77
C TYR A 77 8.93 16.34 0.44
N LEU A 78 8.09 16.48 1.47
CA LEU A 78 8.08 15.64 2.65
C LEU A 78 7.87 14.16 2.28
N LEU A 79 6.86 13.87 1.44
CA LEU A 79 6.59 12.52 0.95
C LEU A 79 7.82 11.90 0.25
N ASN A 80 8.49 12.67 -0.60
CA ASN A 80 9.67 12.20 -1.31
C ASN A 80 10.84 11.89 -0.35
N LEU A 81 11.05 12.69 0.69
CA LEU A 81 12.06 12.43 1.71
C LEU A 81 11.72 11.18 2.53
N ILE A 82 10.47 11.05 2.99
CA ILE A 82 10.01 9.92 3.77
C ILE A 82 10.15 8.61 2.97
N ARG A 83 9.75 8.59 1.68
CA ARG A 83 9.92 7.42 0.80
C ARG A 83 11.38 7.02 0.59
N LYS A 84 12.31 7.96 0.74
CA LYS A 84 13.76 7.70 0.70
C LYS A 84 14.35 7.34 2.07
N GLY A 85 13.50 7.12 3.08
CA GLY A 85 13.90 6.68 4.42
C GLY A 85 14.36 7.79 5.36
N PHE A 86 14.22 9.08 4.98
CA PHE A 86 14.54 10.17 5.88
C PHE A 86 13.45 10.39 6.92
N ARG A 87 13.85 10.84 8.10
CA ARG A 87 12.97 11.40 9.13
C ARG A 87 13.00 12.92 9.03
N VAL A 88 11.88 13.58 9.25
CA VAL A 88 11.79 15.04 9.12
C VAL A 88 11.16 15.65 10.35
N ALA A 89 11.89 16.52 11.05
CA ALA A 89 11.39 17.33 12.15
C ALA A 89 10.81 18.62 11.58
N VAL A 90 9.50 18.80 11.73
CA VAL A 90 8.80 20.00 11.26
C VAL A 90 8.79 21.04 12.36
N CYS A 91 9.51 22.14 12.13
CA CYS A 91 9.67 23.23 13.07
C CYS A 91 8.86 24.45 12.62
N GLU A 92 7.86 24.83 13.42
CA GLU A 92 6.94 25.94 13.16
C GLU A 92 7.23 27.15 14.03
N GLN A 93 6.68 28.29 13.62
CA GLN A 93 6.68 29.52 14.42
C GLN A 93 5.60 29.42 15.50
N LEU A 94 6.02 29.43 16.77
CA LEU A 94 5.12 29.32 17.93
C LEU A 94 4.50 30.63 18.38
N GLU A 95 4.89 31.75 17.77
CA GLU A 95 4.39 33.08 18.08
C GLU A 95 4.29 33.95 16.82
N ASN A 96 3.44 34.98 16.91
CA ASN A 96 3.31 35.93 15.80
C ASN A 96 4.58 36.80 15.69
N PRO A 97 5.15 37.01 14.48
CA PRO A 97 6.32 37.86 14.27
C PRO A 97 6.13 39.32 14.82
N LYS A 98 4.89 39.81 14.91
CA LYS A 98 4.59 41.10 15.53
C LYS A 98 4.83 41.11 17.03
N GLU A 99 4.60 40.00 17.73
CA GLU A 99 4.86 39.86 19.17
C GLU A 99 6.36 39.77 19.46
N ALA A 100 7.11 39.02 18.65
CA ALA A 100 8.56 38.98 18.72
C ALA A 100 9.18 40.40 18.59
N LYS A 101 8.68 41.23 17.66
CA LYS A 101 9.15 42.64 17.49
C LYS A 101 8.90 43.52 18.70
N LYS A 102 7.84 43.26 19.51
CA LYS A 102 7.57 44.00 20.75
C LYS A 102 8.64 43.79 21.83
N ARG A 103 9.36 42.64 21.80
CA ARG A 103 10.46 42.32 22.75
C ARG A 103 11.78 42.99 22.39
N GLY A 104 11.89 43.64 21.23
CA GLY A 104 13.07 44.40 20.79
C GLY A 104 13.47 44.06 19.36
N ALA A 105 14.24 44.99 18.74
CA ALA A 105 14.64 44.88 17.32
C ALA A 105 15.55 43.69 17.00
N LYS A 106 16.17 43.04 18.00
CA LYS A 106 17.01 41.86 17.84
C LYS A 106 16.35 40.55 18.30
N SER A 107 15.08 40.59 18.70
CA SER A 107 14.37 39.37 19.15
C SER A 107 14.06 38.44 17.96
N VAL A 108 14.28 37.16 18.15
CA VAL A 108 13.95 36.11 17.18
C VAL A 108 12.57 35.59 17.47
N VAL A 109 11.79 35.29 16.43
CA VAL A 109 10.50 34.60 16.55
C VAL A 109 10.75 33.23 17.17
N LYS A 110 10.01 32.91 18.24
CA LYS A 110 10.10 31.61 18.90
C LYS A 110 9.63 30.51 17.95
N ARG A 111 10.45 29.48 17.80
CA ARG A 111 10.16 28.30 16.98
C ARG A 111 10.34 27.03 17.80
N GLY A 112 9.67 25.97 17.39
CA GLY A 112 9.83 24.66 18.00
C GLY A 112 9.34 23.56 17.05
N VAL A 113 9.83 22.37 17.26
CA VAL A 113 9.38 21.20 16.53
C VAL A 113 7.96 20.85 17.01
N VAL A 114 7.01 20.88 16.08
CA VAL A 114 5.62 20.54 16.35
C VAL A 114 5.33 19.06 16.10
N ARG A 115 6.16 18.41 15.28
CA ARG A 115 6.09 16.98 15.03
C ARG A 115 7.38 16.43 14.42
N LEU A 116 7.61 15.13 14.63
CA LEU A 116 8.59 14.34 13.90
C LEU A 116 7.84 13.43 12.95
N VAL A 117 8.09 13.58 11.64
CA VAL A 117 7.47 12.76 10.59
C VAL A 117 8.42 11.63 10.21
N THR A 118 7.91 10.40 10.28
CA THR A 118 8.63 9.18 9.94
C THR A 118 7.76 8.31 9.03
N PRO A 119 8.31 7.27 8.38
CA PRO A 119 7.50 6.42 7.50
C PRO A 119 6.24 5.84 8.16
N GLY A 120 6.34 5.46 9.45
CA GLY A 120 5.22 4.86 10.20
C GLY A 120 4.25 5.87 10.84
N THR A 121 4.57 7.18 10.82
CA THR A 121 3.76 8.20 11.52
C THR A 121 3.05 9.19 10.59
N LEU A 122 2.78 8.79 9.36
CA LEU A 122 2.03 9.60 8.39
C LEU A 122 0.53 9.67 8.73
N THR A 123 -0.07 10.84 8.59
CA THR A 123 -1.50 11.10 8.87
C THR A 123 -2.21 11.88 7.78
N GLU A 124 -1.48 12.55 6.90
CA GLU A 124 -2.01 13.37 5.83
C GLU A 124 -2.51 12.50 4.68
N ASP A 125 -3.73 12.78 4.18
CA ASP A 125 -4.32 12.03 3.05
C ASP A 125 -3.47 12.09 1.78
N THR A 126 -2.80 13.22 1.55
CA THR A 126 -1.90 13.40 0.40
C THR A 126 -0.66 12.51 0.45
N LEU A 127 -0.27 12.05 1.65
CA LEU A 127 0.91 11.21 1.89
C LEU A 127 0.55 9.73 1.98
N LEU A 128 -0.69 9.40 2.33
CA LEU A 128 -1.19 8.05 2.52
C LEU A 128 -1.87 7.52 1.26
N GLN A 129 -1.73 6.21 1.05
CA GLN A 129 -2.55 5.53 0.04
C GLN A 129 -3.94 5.24 0.63
N PRO A 130 -5.04 5.70 -0.01
CA PRO A 130 -6.38 5.56 0.58
C PRO A 130 -6.79 4.11 0.87
N ARG A 131 -6.43 3.18 -0.01
CA ARG A 131 -6.85 1.78 0.04
C ARG A 131 -5.86 0.84 0.75
N GLN A 132 -4.83 1.38 1.41
CA GLN A 132 -3.80 0.64 2.12
C GLN A 132 -3.63 1.19 3.54
N SER A 133 -3.34 0.31 4.49
CA SER A 133 -2.92 0.69 5.84
C SER A 133 -1.46 1.11 5.84
N ASN A 134 -1.08 1.99 6.78
CA ASN A 134 0.30 2.43 7.00
C ASN A 134 0.73 2.00 8.41
N PHE A 135 1.34 0.83 8.52
CA PHE A 135 1.67 0.28 9.83
C PHE A 135 3.04 0.75 10.33
N LEU A 136 3.03 1.26 11.57
CA LEU A 136 4.18 1.35 12.45
C LEU A 136 4.18 0.09 13.32
N ALA A 137 5.27 -0.66 13.34
CA ALA A 137 5.39 -1.87 14.15
C ALA A 137 6.52 -1.75 15.19
N THR A 138 6.52 -2.60 16.18
CA THR A 138 7.63 -2.79 17.10
C THR A 138 7.85 -4.25 17.40
N PHE A 139 9.09 -4.69 17.43
CA PHE A 139 9.48 -6.02 17.83
C PHE A 139 10.32 -5.97 19.10
N VAL A 140 9.87 -6.66 20.14
CA VAL A 140 10.51 -6.66 21.46
C VAL A 140 10.69 -8.06 21.97
N GLN A 141 11.85 -8.33 22.56
CA GLN A 141 12.16 -9.54 23.30
C GLN A 141 12.36 -9.23 24.77
N VAL A 142 11.62 -9.90 25.64
CA VAL A 142 11.77 -9.82 27.09
C VAL A 142 12.02 -11.23 27.63
N ARG A 143 13.26 -11.52 28.00
CA ARG A 143 13.71 -12.88 28.40
C ARG A 143 13.42 -13.89 27.26
N ASN A 144 12.55 -14.89 27.54
CA ASN A 144 12.19 -15.95 26.58
C ASN A 144 10.86 -15.69 25.83
N GLN A 145 10.28 -14.51 25.98
CA GLN A 145 9.05 -14.11 25.29
C GLN A 145 9.36 -12.98 24.33
N SER A 146 8.69 -12.98 23.20
CA SER A 146 8.79 -11.92 22.21
C SER A 146 7.42 -11.56 21.67
N CYS A 147 7.25 -10.30 21.33
CA CYS A 147 6.01 -9.74 20.82
C CYS A 147 6.29 -8.83 19.63
N LEU A 148 5.43 -8.91 18.65
CA LEU A 148 5.29 -7.92 17.57
C LEU A 148 3.98 -7.16 17.81
N ALA A 149 4.05 -5.85 18.02
CA ALA A 149 2.88 -4.99 18.08
C ALA A 149 2.91 -4.02 16.88
N TRP A 150 1.75 -3.58 16.40
CA TRP A 150 1.65 -2.64 15.28
C TRP A 150 0.41 -1.76 15.41
N VAL A 151 0.49 -0.60 14.78
CA VAL A 151 -0.59 0.40 14.76
C VAL A 151 -0.64 1.12 13.41
N ASP A 152 -1.83 1.36 12.90
CA ASP A 152 -2.06 2.38 11.87
C ASP A 152 -2.51 3.67 12.57
N ILE A 153 -1.61 4.65 12.64
CA ILE A 153 -1.86 5.91 13.36
C ILE A 153 -3.04 6.70 12.75
N SER A 154 -3.29 6.54 11.45
CA SER A 154 -4.36 7.25 10.74
C SER A 154 -5.77 6.74 11.10
N THR A 155 -5.87 5.50 11.58
CA THR A 155 -7.13 4.83 11.94
C THR A 155 -7.22 4.46 13.42
N GLY A 156 -6.08 4.45 14.11
CA GLY A 156 -5.97 4.02 15.51
C GLY A 156 -6.06 2.51 15.72
N ASP A 157 -6.09 1.68 14.66
CA ASP A 157 -6.13 0.22 14.78
C ASP A 157 -4.81 -0.29 15.35
N MET A 158 -4.83 -0.72 16.62
CA MET A 158 -3.67 -1.25 17.36
C MET A 158 -3.84 -2.73 17.64
N ARG A 159 -2.81 -3.51 17.31
CA ARG A 159 -2.79 -4.95 17.49
C ARG A 159 -1.43 -5.43 17.97
N TYR A 160 -1.41 -6.61 18.55
CA TYR A 160 -0.18 -7.28 18.97
C TYR A 160 -0.33 -8.79 18.86
N SER A 161 0.80 -9.48 18.73
CA SER A 161 0.84 -10.95 18.67
C SER A 161 2.13 -11.47 19.30
N PRO A 162 2.09 -12.57 20.05
CA PRO A 162 3.30 -13.31 20.43
C PRO A 162 4.04 -13.73 19.14
N CYS A 163 5.29 -13.28 19.00
CA CYS A 163 6.08 -13.48 17.79
C CYS A 163 7.49 -14.00 18.12
N PRO A 164 7.72 -15.31 18.13
CA PRO A 164 9.07 -15.87 18.25
C PRO A 164 9.96 -15.34 17.10
N PRO A 165 11.28 -15.14 17.30
CA PRO A 165 12.19 -14.56 16.29
C PRO A 165 12.11 -15.24 14.92
N VAL A 166 11.98 -16.57 14.89
CA VAL A 166 11.84 -17.36 13.66
C VAL A 166 10.61 -16.97 12.81
N ARG A 167 9.59 -16.35 13.43
CA ARG A 167 8.36 -15.90 12.76
C ARG A 167 8.36 -14.42 12.39
N LEU A 168 9.37 -13.66 12.78
CA LEU A 168 9.41 -12.23 12.50
C LEU A 168 9.32 -11.94 11.00
N GLY A 169 10.09 -12.64 10.18
CA GLY A 169 10.06 -12.47 8.72
C GLY A 169 8.67 -12.72 8.11
N PRO A 170 8.02 -13.87 8.36
CA PRO A 170 6.63 -14.14 7.93
C PRO A 170 5.62 -13.08 8.38
N GLU A 171 5.70 -12.58 9.62
CA GLU A 171 4.79 -11.57 10.15
C GLU A 171 5.03 -10.19 9.52
N LEU A 172 6.29 -9.81 9.32
CA LEU A 172 6.61 -8.56 8.59
C LEU A 172 6.15 -8.63 7.13
N ALA A 173 6.30 -9.78 6.47
CA ALA A 173 5.78 -9.99 5.12
C ALA A 173 4.23 -9.90 5.06
N ARG A 174 3.53 -10.31 6.13
CA ARG A 174 2.08 -10.20 6.27
C ARG A 174 1.62 -8.76 6.44
N LEU A 175 2.27 -8.03 7.33
CA LEU A 175 1.90 -6.68 7.72
C LEU A 175 2.40 -5.62 6.73
N ALA A 176 3.55 -5.86 6.11
CA ALA A 176 4.27 -4.92 5.28
C ALA A 176 4.39 -3.53 5.96
N PRO A 177 4.93 -3.46 7.21
CA PRO A 177 5.04 -2.21 7.92
C PRO A 177 6.02 -1.26 7.20
N THR A 178 5.78 0.03 7.30
CA THR A 178 6.68 1.04 6.74
C THR A 178 7.85 1.37 7.68
N GLU A 179 7.66 1.13 8.98
CA GLU A 179 8.66 1.37 10.02
C GLU A 179 8.54 0.32 11.13
N VAL A 180 9.67 -0.18 11.63
CA VAL A 180 9.75 -1.12 12.74
C VAL A 180 10.67 -0.58 13.83
N LEU A 181 10.14 -0.45 15.05
CA LEU A 181 10.87 -0.03 16.22
C LEU A 181 11.55 -1.24 16.89
N VAL A 182 12.80 -1.10 17.25
CA VAL A 182 13.58 -2.09 18.00
C VAL A 182 14.40 -1.40 19.09
N ALA A 183 14.79 -2.16 20.11
CA ALA A 183 15.68 -1.65 21.15
C ALA A 183 17.11 -1.47 20.61
N GLU A 184 17.84 -0.45 21.09
CA GLU A 184 19.26 -0.27 20.80
C GLU A 184 20.06 -1.53 21.16
N GLY A 185 20.92 -1.95 20.22
CA GLY A 185 21.69 -3.18 20.34
C GLY A 185 20.89 -4.43 19.96
N ALA A 186 19.81 -4.28 19.17
CA ALA A 186 19.14 -5.41 18.53
C ALA A 186 20.12 -6.26 17.73
N LEU A 187 19.85 -7.57 17.63
CA LEU A 187 20.70 -8.49 16.86
C LEU A 187 20.74 -8.11 15.39
N ASP A 188 21.91 -8.19 14.77
CA ASP A 188 22.09 -7.91 13.32
C ASP A 188 21.09 -8.70 12.47
N GLU A 189 20.83 -9.96 12.81
CA GLU A 189 19.84 -10.81 12.14
C GLU A 189 18.43 -10.21 12.17
N THR A 190 18.03 -9.59 13.29
CA THR A 190 16.72 -8.91 13.39
C THR A 190 16.65 -7.69 12.45
N LEU A 191 17.74 -6.90 12.41
CA LEU A 191 17.82 -5.74 11.52
C LEU A 191 17.84 -6.15 10.04
N GLU A 192 18.51 -7.24 9.70
CA GLU A 192 18.50 -7.81 8.36
C GLU A 192 17.08 -8.22 7.94
N ILE A 193 16.35 -8.96 8.78
CA ILE A 193 14.97 -9.38 8.51
C ILE A 193 14.06 -8.16 8.28
N ILE A 194 14.20 -7.09 9.08
CA ILE A 194 13.42 -5.86 8.92
C ILE A 194 13.72 -5.19 7.57
N ASN A 195 15.00 -5.05 7.23
CA ASN A 195 15.43 -4.47 5.97
C ASN A 195 14.95 -5.30 4.76
N GLU A 196 15.00 -6.64 4.86
CA GLU A 196 14.49 -7.55 3.86
C GLU A 196 12.99 -7.41 3.62
N ALA A 197 12.23 -7.09 4.66
CA ALA A 197 10.81 -6.78 4.56
C ALA A 197 10.53 -5.40 3.93
N GLY A 198 11.57 -4.60 3.64
CA GLY A 198 11.45 -3.25 3.07
C GLY A 198 11.00 -2.18 4.08
N ALA A 199 11.07 -2.47 5.38
CA ALA A 199 10.70 -1.55 6.44
C ALA A 199 11.92 -0.75 6.94
N ALA A 200 11.69 0.49 7.37
CA ALA A 200 12.73 1.29 8.03
C ALA A 200 12.90 0.81 9.47
N ALA A 201 14.11 0.38 9.84
CA ALA A 201 14.42 0.05 11.23
C ALA A 201 14.69 1.34 12.04
N THR A 202 14.07 1.43 13.22
CA THR A 202 14.25 2.56 14.15
C THR A 202 14.69 2.01 15.50
N GLU A 203 15.96 2.25 15.83
CA GLU A 203 16.50 1.88 17.14
C GLU A 203 16.12 2.93 18.19
N LEU A 204 15.66 2.47 19.35
CA LEU A 204 15.25 3.31 20.47
C LEU A 204 15.95 2.84 21.77
N PRO A 205 16.19 3.73 22.73
CA PRO A 205 16.75 3.36 24.04
C PRO A 205 15.94 2.24 24.72
N GLN A 206 16.63 1.32 25.39
CA GLN A 206 16.00 0.17 26.03
C GLN A 206 14.93 0.54 27.06
N GLU A 207 15.05 1.72 27.69
CA GLU A 207 14.08 2.23 28.66
C GLU A 207 12.70 2.46 28.08
N VAL A 208 12.60 2.68 26.76
CA VAL A 208 11.31 2.83 26.04
C VAL A 208 10.49 1.55 26.14
N PHE A 209 11.16 0.41 26.19
CA PHE A 209 10.56 -0.94 26.24
C PHE A 209 10.52 -1.56 27.65
N ASP A 210 10.60 -0.73 28.70
CA ASP A 210 10.46 -1.23 30.08
C ASP A 210 9.02 -1.69 30.34
N SER A 211 8.85 -3.01 30.52
CA SER A 211 7.54 -3.61 30.80
C SER A 211 6.94 -3.23 32.16
N THR A 212 7.74 -2.73 33.11
CA THR A 212 7.25 -2.32 34.43
C THR A 212 6.61 -0.92 34.34
N ALA A 213 7.35 0.05 33.77
CA ALA A 213 6.83 1.39 33.51
C ALA A 213 5.75 1.38 32.39
N GLY A 214 5.80 0.40 31.51
CA GLY A 214 4.87 0.23 30.39
C GLY A 214 3.42 0.05 30.81
N VAL A 215 3.17 -0.60 31.94
CA VAL A 215 1.81 -0.77 32.48
C VAL A 215 1.13 0.58 32.71
N GLU A 216 1.82 1.48 33.40
CA GLU A 216 1.29 2.83 33.69
C GLU A 216 1.04 3.62 32.41
N LYS A 217 1.97 3.53 31.44
CA LYS A 217 1.85 4.21 30.13
C LYS A 217 0.60 3.75 29.38
N ILE A 218 0.36 2.42 29.31
CA ILE A 218 -0.82 1.86 28.65
C ILE A 218 -2.09 2.28 29.38
N CYS A 219 -2.15 2.11 30.71
CA CYS A 219 -3.30 2.51 31.51
C CYS A 219 -3.66 4.00 31.32
N LYS A 220 -2.64 4.87 31.30
CA LYS A 220 -2.83 6.30 31.05
C LYS A 220 -3.35 6.59 29.64
N ALA A 221 -2.81 5.93 28.62
CA ALA A 221 -3.22 6.13 27.23
C ALA A 221 -4.68 5.74 26.98
N TYR A 222 -5.17 4.70 27.66
CA TYR A 222 -6.54 4.20 27.54
C TYR A 222 -7.50 4.66 28.64
N GLY A 223 -7.03 5.43 29.61
CA GLY A 223 -7.84 5.92 30.71
C GLY A 223 -8.39 4.83 31.62
N VAL A 224 -7.68 3.71 31.77
CA VAL A 224 -8.08 2.56 32.60
C VAL A 224 -7.26 2.47 33.89
N GLY A 225 -7.84 1.89 34.94
CA GLY A 225 -7.17 1.76 36.23
C GLY A 225 -6.10 0.65 36.26
N ASP A 226 -6.31 -0.40 35.49
CA ASP A 226 -5.37 -1.52 35.32
C ASP A 226 -5.53 -2.19 33.93
N LEU A 227 -4.59 -3.08 33.57
CA LEU A 227 -4.58 -3.74 32.27
C LEU A 227 -5.68 -4.79 32.09
N SER A 228 -6.28 -5.32 33.14
CA SER A 228 -7.32 -6.36 33.08
C SER A 228 -8.52 -5.90 32.26
N GLY A 229 -8.81 -4.58 32.30
CA GLY A 229 -9.80 -3.94 31.47
C GLY A 229 -9.53 -4.01 29.97
N LEU A 230 -8.28 -4.20 29.55
CA LEU A 230 -7.86 -4.26 28.15
C LEU A 230 -7.58 -5.69 27.66
N GLY A 231 -7.39 -6.65 28.55
CA GLY A 231 -7.08 -8.06 28.24
C GLY A 231 -5.91 -8.61 29.05
N GLU A 232 -5.45 -9.79 28.65
CA GLU A 232 -4.27 -10.41 29.23
C GLU A 232 -3.03 -10.00 28.42
N PHE A 233 -2.00 -9.53 29.13
CA PHE A 233 -0.73 -9.11 28.53
C PHE A 233 0.43 -9.83 29.18
N SER A 234 1.28 -10.45 28.40
CA SER A 234 2.61 -10.87 28.81
C SER A 234 3.53 -9.66 29.03
N ARG A 235 4.70 -9.86 29.64
CA ARG A 235 5.68 -8.77 29.78
C ARG A 235 6.19 -8.25 28.41
N ALA A 236 6.32 -9.14 27.44
CA ALA A 236 6.73 -8.77 26.09
C ALA A 236 5.64 -7.94 25.39
N ASP A 237 4.36 -8.30 25.59
CA ASP A 237 3.23 -7.55 25.03
C ASP A 237 3.15 -6.14 25.61
N VAL A 238 3.31 -6.02 26.94
CA VAL A 238 3.38 -4.70 27.59
C VAL A 238 4.53 -3.87 27.05
N ALA A 239 5.73 -4.43 26.92
CA ALA A 239 6.90 -3.73 26.42
C ALA A 239 6.69 -3.25 24.97
N ALA A 240 6.11 -4.10 24.12
CA ALA A 240 5.85 -3.78 22.71
C ALA A 240 4.78 -2.68 22.57
N VAL A 241 3.62 -2.84 23.20
CA VAL A 241 2.51 -1.88 23.12
C VAL A 241 2.89 -0.55 23.75
N SER A 242 3.55 -0.55 24.92
CA SER A 242 4.00 0.68 25.58
C SER A 242 5.09 1.40 24.77
N GLY A 243 5.99 0.66 24.10
CA GLY A 243 7.00 1.22 23.22
C GLY A 243 6.39 1.98 22.03
N LEU A 244 5.33 1.43 21.42
CA LEU A 244 4.57 2.14 20.38
C LEU A 244 3.96 3.43 20.93
N ILE A 245 3.27 3.36 22.09
CA ILE A 245 2.62 4.52 22.71
C ILE A 245 3.65 5.61 23.04
N GLU A 246 4.80 5.25 23.60
CA GLU A 246 5.88 6.20 23.91
C GLU A 246 6.45 6.86 22.65
N TYR A 247 6.70 6.07 21.62
CA TYR A 247 7.19 6.59 20.34
C TYR A 247 6.18 7.54 19.70
N LEU A 248 4.88 7.18 19.71
CA LEU A 248 3.82 8.05 19.22
C LEU A 248 3.73 9.33 20.03
N SER A 249 3.79 9.27 21.37
CA SER A 249 3.79 10.45 22.22
C SER A 249 4.97 11.38 21.91
N THR A 250 6.15 10.82 21.72
CA THR A 250 7.37 11.59 21.40
C THR A 250 7.29 12.23 20.02
N THR A 251 6.92 11.47 18.99
CA THR A 251 6.85 11.95 17.60
C THR A 251 5.71 12.95 17.38
N GLN A 252 4.60 12.81 18.12
CA GLN A 252 3.43 13.67 18.05
C GLN A 252 3.43 14.78 19.13
N LYS A 253 4.55 14.95 19.86
CA LYS A 253 4.73 16.02 20.87
C LYS A 253 3.67 16.00 21.98
N GLY A 254 3.34 14.83 22.48
CA GLY A 254 2.36 14.62 23.56
C GLY A 254 0.92 14.44 23.10
N GLN A 255 0.62 14.71 21.85
CA GLN A 255 -0.69 14.41 21.25
C GLN A 255 -0.74 12.95 20.86
N LEU A 256 -1.51 12.13 21.55
CA LEU A 256 -1.69 10.73 21.17
C LEU A 256 -2.80 10.62 20.11
N PRO A 257 -2.62 9.75 19.08
CA PRO A 257 -3.71 9.41 18.18
C PRO A 257 -4.87 8.75 18.95
N LEU A 258 -6.04 8.72 18.34
CA LEU A 258 -7.20 8.03 18.90
C LEU A 258 -7.02 6.51 18.75
N LEU A 259 -6.30 5.90 19.70
CA LEU A 259 -6.00 4.47 19.67
C LEU A 259 -7.24 3.64 20.05
N ARG A 260 -7.55 2.65 19.23
CA ARG A 260 -8.55 1.62 19.59
C ARG A 260 -7.96 0.68 20.63
N ARG A 261 -8.85 0.00 21.37
CA ARG A 261 -8.43 -1.05 22.32
C ARG A 261 -7.48 -2.03 21.60
N PRO A 262 -6.30 -2.35 22.20
CA PRO A 262 -5.35 -3.28 21.58
C PRO A 262 -5.98 -4.67 21.44
N VAL A 263 -5.85 -5.26 20.26
CA VAL A 263 -6.37 -6.61 19.98
C VAL A 263 -5.21 -7.59 19.89
N CYS A 264 -5.25 -8.65 20.71
CA CYS A 264 -4.32 -9.76 20.58
C CYS A 264 -4.71 -10.61 19.38
N GLU A 265 -3.82 -10.78 18.42
CA GLU A 265 -3.96 -11.75 17.35
C GLU A 265 -3.31 -13.07 17.78
N ALA A 266 -4.12 -13.99 18.31
CA ALA A 266 -3.64 -15.32 18.68
C ALA A 266 -3.26 -16.11 17.41
N ARG A 267 -2.22 -16.94 17.52
CA ARG A 267 -1.71 -17.74 16.40
C ARG A 267 -2.79 -18.63 15.76
N ASP A 268 -3.63 -19.23 16.57
CA ASP A 268 -4.62 -20.22 16.14
C ASP A 268 -5.90 -19.58 15.59
N ASP A 269 -5.96 -18.25 15.54
CA ASP A 269 -7.10 -17.54 14.96
C ASP A 269 -7.00 -17.40 13.44
N PHE A 270 -5.79 -17.48 12.87
CA PHE A 270 -5.53 -17.16 11.47
C PHE A 270 -4.66 -18.21 10.79
N VAL A 271 -4.91 -18.39 9.49
CA VAL A 271 -4.11 -19.28 8.64
C VAL A 271 -2.67 -18.77 8.58
N ALA A 272 -1.73 -19.61 8.97
CA ALA A 272 -0.31 -19.27 8.84
C ALA A 272 0.13 -19.39 7.38
N ILE A 273 0.69 -18.31 6.84
CA ILE A 273 1.19 -18.23 5.47
C ILE A 273 2.56 -17.57 5.51
N ASP A 274 3.59 -18.28 5.08
CA ASP A 274 4.95 -17.74 5.06
C ASP A 274 5.19 -16.69 3.96
N ALA A 275 6.32 -15.99 4.02
CA ALA A 275 6.65 -14.93 3.08
C ALA A 275 6.77 -15.45 1.63
N ALA A 276 7.39 -16.62 1.45
CA ALA A 276 7.56 -17.25 0.14
C ALA A 276 6.20 -17.62 -0.47
N THR A 277 5.31 -18.24 0.32
CA THR A 277 3.95 -18.60 -0.09
C THR A 277 3.13 -17.37 -0.48
N ARG A 278 3.18 -16.28 0.30
CA ARG A 278 2.49 -15.01 -0.05
C ARG A 278 2.92 -14.47 -1.39
N LYS A 279 4.22 -14.48 -1.65
CA LYS A 279 4.83 -14.06 -2.90
C LYS A 279 4.48 -15.00 -4.06
N ASN A 280 4.58 -16.33 -3.83
CA ASN A 280 4.29 -17.35 -4.84
C ASN A 280 2.80 -17.36 -5.25
N LEU A 281 1.88 -17.08 -4.33
CA LEU A 281 0.44 -16.97 -4.59
C LEU A 281 0.02 -15.57 -5.09
N GLU A 282 0.95 -14.61 -5.13
CA GLU A 282 0.70 -13.24 -5.59
C GLU A 282 -0.53 -12.59 -4.92
N LEU A 283 -0.59 -12.66 -3.57
CA LEU A 283 -1.79 -12.29 -2.83
C LEU A 283 -2.14 -10.81 -2.96
N THR A 284 -1.17 -9.90 -2.74
CA THR A 284 -1.37 -8.44 -2.75
C THR A 284 -0.63 -7.75 -3.88
N GLN A 285 0.45 -8.36 -4.36
CA GLN A 285 1.31 -7.88 -5.43
C GLN A 285 1.79 -9.06 -6.28
N THR A 286 2.06 -8.83 -7.55
CA THR A 286 2.70 -9.79 -8.45
C THR A 286 4.17 -9.99 -8.09
N LEU A 287 4.82 -10.99 -8.68
CA LEU A 287 6.27 -11.19 -8.55
C LEU A 287 7.08 -9.95 -9.00
N ALA A 288 6.52 -9.13 -9.90
CA ALA A 288 7.10 -7.87 -10.34
C ALA A 288 6.88 -6.70 -9.37
N GLY A 289 6.15 -6.92 -8.25
CA GLY A 289 5.83 -5.89 -7.26
C GLY A 289 4.63 -5.01 -7.60
N GLU A 290 3.88 -5.34 -8.66
CA GLU A 290 2.69 -4.58 -9.07
C GLU A 290 1.42 -5.11 -8.37
N ARG A 291 0.51 -4.22 -8.02
CA ARG A 291 -0.81 -4.60 -7.50
C ARG A 291 -1.69 -5.23 -8.58
N SER A 292 -1.66 -4.68 -9.78
CA SER A 292 -2.40 -5.20 -10.93
C SER A 292 -1.93 -6.61 -11.27
N GLY A 293 -2.85 -7.56 -11.45
CA GLY A 293 -2.54 -8.96 -11.66
C GLY A 293 -2.42 -9.79 -10.38
N SER A 294 -2.47 -9.19 -9.18
CA SER A 294 -2.53 -9.92 -7.91
C SER A 294 -3.94 -10.44 -7.60
N LEU A 295 -4.07 -11.39 -6.65
CA LEU A 295 -5.37 -11.84 -6.16
C LEU A 295 -6.21 -10.67 -5.66
N LEU A 296 -5.62 -9.80 -4.82
CA LEU A 296 -6.31 -8.64 -4.26
C LEU A 296 -6.86 -7.72 -5.36
N SER A 297 -6.16 -7.54 -6.47
CA SER A 297 -6.63 -6.68 -7.56
C SER A 297 -7.89 -7.23 -8.26
N VAL A 298 -8.07 -8.54 -8.27
CA VAL A 298 -9.23 -9.21 -8.87
C VAL A 298 -10.43 -9.19 -7.93
N VAL A 299 -10.20 -9.44 -6.64
CA VAL A 299 -11.29 -9.58 -5.66
C VAL A 299 -11.77 -8.25 -5.09
N ASP A 300 -10.96 -7.18 -5.19
CA ASP A 300 -11.28 -5.87 -4.61
C ASP A 300 -12.31 -5.11 -5.46
N ARG A 301 -13.57 -5.31 -5.14
CA ARG A 301 -14.72 -4.56 -5.68
C ARG A 301 -15.28 -3.54 -4.67
N SER A 302 -14.58 -3.27 -3.56
CA SER A 302 -15.01 -2.31 -2.55
C SER A 302 -15.10 -0.89 -3.14
N VAL A 303 -16.01 -0.08 -2.61
CA VAL A 303 -16.25 1.30 -3.06
C VAL A 303 -15.75 2.34 -2.06
N THR A 304 -15.44 1.92 -0.83
CA THR A 304 -14.87 2.77 0.21
C THR A 304 -13.39 2.45 0.46
N ALA A 305 -12.64 3.42 0.95
CA ALA A 305 -11.25 3.22 1.34
C ALA A 305 -11.12 2.27 2.54
N ALA A 306 -12.00 2.40 3.53
CA ALA A 306 -12.04 1.54 4.72
C ALA A 306 -12.36 0.08 4.35
N GLY A 307 -13.34 -0.15 3.44
CA GLY A 307 -13.65 -1.48 2.93
C GLY A 307 -12.46 -2.14 2.21
N ALA A 308 -11.72 -1.37 1.40
CA ALA A 308 -10.52 -1.87 0.73
C ALA A 308 -9.42 -2.29 1.71
N ARG A 309 -9.18 -1.50 2.77
CA ARG A 309 -8.23 -1.84 3.85
C ARG A 309 -8.65 -3.11 4.59
N LEU A 310 -9.95 -3.24 4.91
CA LEU A 310 -10.50 -4.43 5.57
C LEU A 310 -10.38 -5.68 4.69
N LEU A 311 -10.72 -5.59 3.39
CA LEU A 311 -10.60 -6.71 2.46
C LEU A 311 -9.15 -7.16 2.30
N SER A 312 -8.21 -6.22 2.15
CA SER A 312 -6.78 -6.52 2.10
C SER A 312 -6.34 -7.30 3.34
N ARG A 313 -6.75 -6.88 4.53
CA ARG A 313 -6.48 -7.59 5.79
C ARG A 313 -7.08 -9.00 5.79
N ARG A 314 -8.33 -9.19 5.35
CA ARG A 314 -8.97 -10.52 5.31
C ARG A 314 -8.27 -11.48 4.36
N ILE A 315 -7.75 -11.01 3.25
CA ILE A 315 -6.98 -11.81 2.28
C ILE A 315 -5.59 -12.15 2.84
N THR A 316 -4.94 -11.21 3.53
CA THR A 316 -3.62 -11.46 4.11
C THR A 316 -3.65 -12.22 5.42
N THR A 317 -4.81 -12.26 6.09
CA THR A 317 -5.01 -12.89 7.40
C THR A 317 -6.35 -13.65 7.42
N PRO A 318 -6.49 -14.76 6.64
CA PRO A 318 -7.69 -15.57 6.62
C PRO A 318 -7.93 -16.21 7.98
N SER A 319 -9.19 -16.34 8.38
CA SER A 319 -9.56 -16.87 9.71
C SER A 319 -9.50 -18.40 9.77
N GLN A 320 -9.15 -18.94 10.93
CA GLN A 320 -9.38 -20.35 11.28
C GLN A 320 -10.67 -20.56 12.09
N ARG A 321 -11.29 -19.48 12.58
CA ARG A 321 -12.51 -19.56 13.39
C ARG A 321 -13.73 -19.75 12.49
N LEU A 322 -14.31 -20.94 12.50
CA LEU A 322 -15.47 -21.30 11.68
C LEU A 322 -16.63 -20.29 11.86
N ALA A 323 -16.95 -19.90 13.09
CA ALA A 323 -18.03 -18.95 13.37
C ALA A 323 -17.81 -17.61 12.65
N THR A 324 -16.59 -17.08 12.69
CA THR A 324 -16.24 -15.82 12.01
C THR A 324 -16.36 -15.92 10.49
N ILE A 325 -15.95 -17.07 9.94
CA ILE A 325 -16.04 -17.31 8.49
C ILE A 325 -17.50 -17.41 8.06
N GLU A 326 -18.32 -18.16 8.82
CA GLU A 326 -19.76 -18.34 8.56
C GLU A 326 -20.53 -17.00 8.66
N GLU A 327 -20.23 -16.16 9.65
CA GLU A 327 -20.85 -14.84 9.77
C GLU A 327 -20.55 -13.96 8.54
N ARG A 328 -19.29 -13.96 8.06
CA ARG A 328 -18.86 -13.23 6.87
C ARG A 328 -19.53 -13.76 5.61
N ALA A 329 -19.51 -15.09 5.43
CA ALA A 329 -20.15 -15.75 4.27
C ALA A 329 -21.67 -15.51 4.23
N SER A 330 -22.33 -15.51 5.38
CA SER A 330 -23.77 -15.21 5.49
C SER A 330 -24.09 -13.75 5.14
N ALA A 331 -23.21 -12.81 5.45
CA ALA A 331 -23.36 -11.42 5.02
C ALA A 331 -23.22 -11.27 3.49
N VAL A 332 -22.28 -12.01 2.88
CA VAL A 332 -22.14 -12.07 1.42
C VAL A 332 -23.37 -12.67 0.78
N GLU A 333 -23.87 -13.81 1.29
CA GLU A 333 -25.06 -14.51 0.79
C GLU A 333 -26.30 -13.63 0.83
N PHE A 334 -26.50 -12.88 1.92
CA PHE A 334 -27.61 -11.94 2.04
C PHE A 334 -27.66 -10.98 0.85
N PHE A 335 -26.54 -10.34 0.52
CA PHE A 335 -26.47 -9.44 -0.62
C PHE A 335 -26.55 -10.14 -1.99
N CYS A 336 -26.16 -11.41 -2.10
CA CYS A 336 -26.38 -12.20 -3.33
C CYS A 336 -27.87 -12.34 -3.64
N GLY A 337 -28.71 -12.58 -2.63
CA GLY A 337 -30.18 -12.69 -2.76
C GLY A 337 -30.88 -11.34 -2.97
N GLN A 338 -30.23 -10.20 -2.73
CA GLN A 338 -30.85 -8.87 -2.68
C GLN A 338 -30.17 -7.88 -3.66
N SER A 339 -30.22 -8.15 -4.94
CA SER A 339 -29.46 -7.38 -5.97
C SER A 339 -29.79 -5.88 -5.98
N THR A 340 -31.07 -5.51 -5.84
CA THR A 340 -31.52 -4.11 -5.80
C THR A 340 -31.00 -3.40 -4.57
N LEU A 341 -31.11 -4.01 -3.39
CA LEU A 341 -30.57 -3.47 -2.13
C LEU A 341 -29.06 -3.33 -2.19
N ARG A 342 -28.34 -4.35 -2.67
CA ARG A 342 -26.91 -4.30 -2.89
C ARG A 342 -26.51 -3.10 -3.74
N GLY A 343 -27.20 -2.88 -4.87
CA GLY A 343 -26.97 -1.73 -5.76
C GLY A 343 -27.19 -0.40 -5.06
N ALA A 344 -28.26 -0.25 -4.29
CA ALA A 344 -28.56 0.96 -3.52
C ALA A 344 -27.52 1.24 -2.43
N VAL A 345 -27.14 0.21 -1.63
CA VAL A 345 -26.12 0.29 -0.59
C VAL A 345 -24.77 0.71 -1.19
N ARG A 346 -24.33 0.05 -2.26
CA ARG A 346 -23.07 0.40 -2.94
C ARG A 346 -23.07 1.83 -3.50
N THR A 347 -24.21 2.31 -3.97
CA THR A 347 -24.37 3.68 -4.46
C THR A 347 -24.21 4.70 -3.32
N ALA A 348 -24.83 4.45 -2.18
CA ALA A 348 -24.69 5.30 -0.99
C ALA A 348 -23.24 5.26 -0.45
N LEU A 349 -22.63 4.09 -0.32
CA LEU A 349 -21.25 3.90 0.14
C LEU A 349 -20.21 4.59 -0.77
N LYS A 350 -20.46 4.67 -2.07
CA LYS A 350 -19.54 5.32 -3.02
C LYS A 350 -19.37 6.83 -2.77
N GLN A 351 -20.36 7.46 -2.16
CA GLN A 351 -20.33 8.87 -1.82
C GLN A 351 -19.73 9.14 -0.42
N LEU A 352 -19.45 8.08 0.33
CA LEU A 352 -19.00 8.16 1.70
C LEU A 352 -17.50 8.48 1.76
N PRO A 353 -17.10 9.58 2.45
CA PRO A 353 -15.70 9.93 2.65
C PRO A 353 -15.02 8.99 3.65
N ASP A 354 -13.69 9.08 3.77
CA ASP A 354 -12.92 8.31 4.75
C ASP A 354 -13.07 8.89 6.17
N VAL A 355 -14.18 8.55 6.82
CA VAL A 355 -14.56 8.98 8.18
C VAL A 355 -13.47 8.62 9.19
N GLU A 356 -12.88 7.43 9.07
CA GLU A 356 -11.86 6.90 9.98
C GLU A 356 -10.61 7.79 10.01
N ARG A 357 -10.07 8.13 8.84
CA ARG A 357 -8.90 9.00 8.72
C ARG A 357 -9.20 10.47 9.07
N ALA A 358 -10.39 10.96 8.71
CA ALA A 358 -10.80 12.30 9.09
C ALA A 358 -10.88 12.44 10.62
N LEU A 359 -11.47 11.47 11.31
CA LEU A 359 -11.52 11.41 12.77
C LEU A 359 -10.13 11.35 13.41
N GLY A 360 -9.22 10.56 12.84
CA GLY A 360 -7.82 10.48 13.29
C GLY A 360 -7.11 11.84 13.22
N ARG A 361 -7.35 12.63 12.14
CA ARG A 361 -6.79 13.99 12.03
C ARG A 361 -7.39 14.97 13.04
N VAL A 362 -8.68 14.85 13.33
CA VAL A 362 -9.33 15.66 14.39
C VAL A 362 -8.67 15.38 15.75
N ALA A 363 -8.46 14.12 16.07
CA ALA A 363 -7.84 13.72 17.35
C ALA A 363 -6.38 14.18 17.50
N LEU A 364 -5.66 14.32 16.39
CA LEU A 364 -4.27 14.79 16.38
C LEU A 364 -4.15 16.32 16.21
N GLU A 365 -5.25 17.07 16.28
CA GLU A 365 -5.31 18.53 16.05
C GLU A 365 -4.70 18.95 14.69
N ARG A 366 -4.86 18.09 13.67
CA ARG A 366 -4.35 18.31 12.30
C ARG A 366 -5.46 18.45 11.27
N SER A 367 -6.69 18.50 11.74
CA SER A 367 -7.86 18.65 10.90
C SER A 367 -8.03 20.06 10.38
N GLY A 368 -8.69 20.16 9.23
CA GLY A 368 -9.24 21.39 8.71
C GLY A 368 -10.78 21.33 8.65
N PRO A 369 -11.42 22.42 8.23
CA PRO A 369 -12.89 22.46 8.09
C PRO A 369 -13.42 21.40 7.13
N ARG A 370 -12.63 20.96 6.14
CA ARG A 370 -12.98 19.86 5.23
C ARG A 370 -13.08 18.51 5.91
N ASP A 371 -12.32 18.27 6.98
CA ASP A 371 -12.41 17.03 7.75
C ASP A 371 -13.72 16.97 8.54
N LEU A 372 -14.14 18.08 9.15
CA LEU A 372 -15.43 18.17 9.82
C LEU A 372 -16.60 17.99 8.84
N LEU A 373 -16.52 18.61 7.65
CA LEU A 373 -17.51 18.40 6.60
C LEU A 373 -17.54 16.94 6.12
N ALA A 374 -16.37 16.31 5.97
CA ALA A 374 -16.28 14.90 5.62
C ALA A 374 -16.93 14.00 6.69
N LEU A 375 -16.74 14.30 7.97
CA LEU A 375 -17.40 13.59 9.06
C LEU A 375 -18.92 13.76 9.01
N GLY A 376 -19.43 15.00 8.86
CA GLY A 376 -20.86 15.28 8.72
C GLY A 376 -21.49 14.54 7.54
N ASN A 377 -20.86 14.62 6.35
CA ASN A 377 -21.32 13.91 5.16
C ASN A 377 -21.26 12.38 5.35
N GLY A 378 -20.21 11.88 6.02
CA GLY A 378 -20.06 10.47 6.34
C GLY A 378 -21.19 9.95 7.24
N ILE A 379 -21.54 10.68 8.27
CA ILE A 379 -22.65 10.37 9.17
C ILE A 379 -23.99 10.38 8.41
N ALA A 380 -24.23 11.42 7.60
CA ALA A 380 -25.45 11.53 6.81
C ALA A 380 -25.61 10.37 5.81
N GLN A 381 -24.53 9.96 5.13
CA GLN A 381 -24.51 8.79 4.24
C GLN A 381 -24.71 7.47 5.01
N ALA A 382 -24.13 7.35 6.20
CA ALA A 382 -24.32 6.18 7.06
C ALA A 382 -25.80 6.03 7.48
N ALA A 383 -26.46 7.14 7.83
CA ALA A 383 -27.90 7.16 8.12
C ALA A 383 -28.75 6.71 6.91
N GLN A 384 -28.37 7.10 5.69
CA GLN A 384 -29.04 6.61 4.46
C GLN A 384 -28.85 5.09 4.28
N VAL A 385 -27.65 4.55 4.52
CA VAL A 385 -27.39 3.10 4.48
C VAL A 385 -28.23 2.38 5.54
N HIS A 386 -28.28 2.93 6.77
CA HIS A 386 -29.13 2.38 7.83
C HIS A 386 -30.62 2.32 7.41
N ALA A 387 -31.14 3.38 6.81
CA ALA A 387 -32.53 3.43 6.34
C ALA A 387 -32.86 2.37 5.28
N LEU A 388 -31.89 1.99 4.42
CA LEU A 388 -32.05 0.91 3.45
C LEU A 388 -32.23 -0.47 4.11
N PHE A 389 -31.79 -0.65 5.34
CA PHE A 389 -31.91 -1.88 6.11
C PHE A 389 -33.16 -1.99 6.97
N ALA A 390 -33.94 -0.93 7.11
CA ALA A 390 -35.06 -0.84 8.09
C ALA A 390 -36.09 -1.97 8.01
N GLU A 391 -36.37 -2.50 6.81
CA GLU A 391 -37.36 -3.56 6.57
C GLU A 391 -36.72 -4.92 6.24
N GLN A 392 -35.41 -5.08 6.50
CA GLN A 392 -34.67 -6.27 6.14
C GLN A 392 -34.38 -7.17 7.33
N GLU A 393 -34.50 -8.47 7.16
CA GLU A 393 -34.05 -9.46 8.12
C GLU A 393 -32.56 -9.71 7.92
N LEU A 394 -31.70 -9.04 8.71
CA LEU A 394 -30.27 -9.02 8.55
C LEU A 394 -29.57 -10.17 9.28
N PRO A 395 -28.55 -10.80 8.68
CA PRO A 395 -27.66 -11.72 9.39
C PRO A 395 -26.88 -10.98 10.50
N PRO A 396 -26.39 -11.69 11.53
CA PRO A 396 -25.83 -11.07 12.75
C PRO A 396 -24.77 -10.01 12.48
N LEU A 397 -23.80 -10.26 11.58
CA LEU A 397 -22.75 -9.31 11.24
C LEU A 397 -23.33 -7.99 10.68
N LEU A 398 -24.24 -8.08 9.72
CA LEU A 398 -24.86 -6.88 9.12
C LEU A 398 -25.82 -6.17 10.09
N LYS A 399 -26.48 -6.92 10.98
CA LYS A 399 -27.34 -6.35 12.00
C LYS A 399 -26.54 -5.48 12.98
N ASN A 400 -25.44 -6.02 13.52
CA ASN A 400 -24.55 -5.28 14.39
C ASN A 400 -23.99 -4.04 13.67
N ALA A 401 -23.55 -4.21 12.42
CA ALA A 401 -23.05 -3.11 11.62
C ALA A 401 -24.13 -2.03 11.36
N ALA A 402 -25.38 -2.41 11.10
CA ALA A 402 -26.47 -1.45 10.92
C ALA A 402 -26.80 -0.69 12.22
N ASP A 403 -26.68 -1.36 13.38
CA ASP A 403 -26.92 -0.74 14.67
C ASP A 403 -25.90 0.36 14.99
N ASP A 404 -24.63 0.21 14.55
CA ASP A 404 -23.56 1.20 14.71
C ASP A 404 -23.70 2.42 13.80
N LEU A 405 -24.59 2.39 12.79
CA LEU A 405 -24.79 3.54 11.86
C LEU A 405 -25.76 4.62 12.35
N LYS A 406 -26.38 4.45 13.52
CA LYS A 406 -27.42 5.36 14.05
C LYS A 406 -26.96 6.10 15.32
N GLY A 407 -27.72 7.14 15.71
CA GLY A 407 -27.50 7.87 16.95
C GLY A 407 -26.60 9.10 16.81
N PHE A 408 -26.40 9.58 15.59
CA PHE A 408 -25.56 10.73 15.30
C PHE A 408 -26.34 11.93 14.73
N GLU A 409 -27.67 11.90 14.79
CA GLU A 409 -28.56 12.90 14.17
C GLU A 409 -28.20 14.30 14.65
N ALA A 410 -28.04 14.48 15.98
CA ALA A 410 -27.74 15.79 16.57
C ALA A 410 -26.36 16.32 16.11
N LEU A 411 -25.35 15.45 16.01
CA LEU A 411 -24.02 15.84 15.55
C LEU A 411 -24.03 16.15 14.04
N SER A 412 -24.75 15.37 13.24
CA SER A 412 -24.91 15.60 11.81
C SER A 412 -25.59 16.95 11.53
N ASP A 413 -26.71 17.24 12.22
CA ASP A 413 -27.44 18.49 12.09
C ASP A 413 -26.60 19.69 12.53
N GLU A 414 -25.78 19.52 13.57
CA GLU A 414 -24.90 20.58 14.04
C GLU A 414 -23.81 20.92 13.04
N LEU A 415 -23.13 19.88 12.47
CA LEU A 415 -22.10 20.07 11.46
C LEU A 415 -22.68 20.68 10.16
N ASP A 416 -23.87 20.25 9.74
CA ASP A 416 -24.52 20.76 8.52
C ASP A 416 -24.93 22.24 8.69
N ARG A 417 -25.44 22.64 9.89
CA ARG A 417 -25.76 24.02 10.19
C ARG A 417 -24.52 24.91 10.31
N ALA A 418 -23.43 24.37 10.83
CA ALA A 418 -22.23 25.16 11.14
C ALA A 418 -21.34 25.43 9.94
N LEU A 419 -21.29 24.51 8.98
CA LEU A 419 -20.29 24.52 7.91
C LEU A 419 -20.88 24.92 6.56
N VAL A 420 -20.09 25.67 5.77
CA VAL A 420 -20.42 25.93 4.36
C VAL A 420 -20.17 24.68 3.51
N ALA A 421 -20.82 24.58 2.34
CA ALA A 421 -20.69 23.43 1.44
C ALA A 421 -19.26 23.22 0.89
N GLU A 422 -18.49 24.29 0.71
CA GLU A 422 -17.12 24.24 0.18
C GLU A 422 -16.16 25.01 1.10
N PRO A 423 -15.78 24.45 2.26
CA PRO A 423 -14.89 25.11 3.19
C PRO A 423 -13.44 25.13 2.68
N PRO A 424 -12.64 26.14 3.12
CA PRO A 424 -11.21 26.18 2.85
C PRO A 424 -10.49 24.96 3.45
N LEU A 425 -9.25 24.74 3.02
CA LEU A 425 -8.42 23.65 3.55
C LEU A 425 -8.03 23.91 5.02
N LEU A 426 -7.66 25.13 5.35
CA LEU A 426 -7.13 25.49 6.67
C LEU A 426 -8.10 26.39 7.42
N ALA A 427 -8.37 26.09 8.67
CA ALA A 427 -9.27 26.87 9.53
C ALA A 427 -8.82 28.35 9.68
N ARG A 428 -7.51 28.61 9.70
CA ARG A 428 -6.96 29.97 9.77
C ARG A 428 -7.30 30.87 8.59
N ASP A 429 -7.71 30.29 7.46
CA ASP A 429 -8.09 31.06 6.27
C ASP A 429 -9.48 31.69 6.41
N GLY A 430 -10.30 31.22 7.37
CA GLY A 430 -11.64 31.68 7.66
C GLY A 430 -12.65 31.40 6.54
N GLY A 431 -13.91 31.78 6.73
CA GLY A 431 -14.97 31.68 5.74
C GLY A 431 -15.54 30.25 5.59
N PHE A 432 -15.43 29.42 6.62
CA PHE A 432 -15.99 28.07 6.65
C PHE A 432 -17.27 27.93 7.49
N VAL A 433 -17.58 28.91 8.33
CA VAL A 433 -18.82 28.90 9.11
C VAL A 433 -19.96 29.44 8.26
N ALA A 434 -21.10 28.74 8.28
CA ALA A 434 -22.29 29.13 7.53
C ALA A 434 -22.95 30.38 8.12
N THR A 435 -23.47 31.24 7.24
CA THR A 435 -24.24 32.44 7.64
C THR A 435 -25.49 32.02 8.41
N GLY A 436 -25.74 32.69 9.52
CA GLY A 436 -26.87 32.39 10.40
C GLY A 436 -26.55 31.43 11.55
N TYR A 437 -25.33 30.82 11.55
CA TYR A 437 -24.90 29.96 12.64
C TYR A 437 -24.53 30.74 13.90
N SER A 438 -23.82 31.87 13.77
CA SER A 438 -23.39 32.73 14.87
C SER A 438 -23.71 34.19 14.55
N ALA A 439 -24.63 34.80 15.30
CA ALA A 439 -25.01 36.19 15.10
C ALA A 439 -23.83 37.17 15.29
N GLU A 440 -22.91 36.88 16.24
CA GLU A 440 -21.71 37.70 16.44
C GLU A 440 -20.76 37.62 15.26
N LEU A 441 -20.57 36.40 14.68
CA LEU A 441 -19.73 36.21 13.50
C LEU A 441 -20.32 36.90 12.27
N ASP A 442 -21.64 36.79 12.08
CA ASP A 442 -22.35 37.43 10.97
C ASP A 442 -22.21 38.95 11.04
N GLU A 443 -22.31 39.56 12.25
CA GLU A 443 -22.08 40.98 12.45
C GLU A 443 -20.66 41.42 12.10
N MET A 444 -19.64 40.66 12.54
CA MET A 444 -18.25 40.95 12.22
C MET A 444 -17.93 40.78 10.72
N THR A 445 -18.54 39.81 10.09
CA THR A 445 -18.40 39.56 8.65
C THR A 445 -19.09 40.67 7.83
N ALA A 446 -20.29 41.10 8.23
CA ALA A 446 -21.01 42.22 7.62
C ALA A 446 -20.19 43.50 7.72
N LEU A 447 -19.61 43.81 8.89
CA LEU A 447 -18.74 44.98 9.07
C LEU A 447 -17.50 44.93 8.18
N ARG A 448 -16.90 43.75 8.00
CA ARG A 448 -15.75 43.54 7.07
C ARG A 448 -16.17 43.82 5.63
N ASP A 449 -17.31 43.34 5.20
CA ASP A 449 -17.79 43.42 3.79
C ASP A 449 -18.38 44.78 3.46
N GLU A 450 -19.10 45.42 4.41
CA GLU A 450 -19.51 46.82 4.30
C GLU A 450 -18.30 47.77 4.18
N ALA A 451 -17.24 47.51 4.93
CA ALA A 451 -16.01 48.26 4.83
C ALA A 451 -15.38 48.20 3.44
N ARG A 452 -15.48 47.09 2.71
CA ARG A 452 -15.05 46.98 1.29
C ARG A 452 -15.91 47.90 0.40
N SER A 453 -17.19 47.96 0.62
CA SER A 453 -18.10 48.88 -0.15
C SER A 453 -17.81 50.34 0.15
N VAL A 454 -17.46 50.66 1.41
CA VAL A 454 -17.05 52.01 1.83
C VAL A 454 -15.71 52.41 1.18
N ILE A 455 -14.74 51.49 1.11
CA ILE A 455 -13.48 51.75 0.41
C ILE A 455 -13.71 52.04 -1.08
N ALA A 456 -14.61 51.32 -1.74
CA ALA A 456 -14.95 51.59 -3.14
C ALA A 456 -15.59 52.94 -3.34
N ARG A 457 -16.46 53.36 -2.42
CA ARG A 457 -17.08 54.70 -2.39
C ARG A 457 -16.05 55.75 -2.10
N LEU A 458 -15.19 55.60 -1.09
CA LEU A 458 -14.09 56.50 -0.80
C LEU A 458 -13.13 56.67 -1.98
N GLN A 459 -12.87 55.62 -2.71
CA GLN A 459 -12.05 55.69 -3.96
C GLN A 459 -12.70 56.58 -5.01
N ALA A 460 -14.02 56.46 -5.17
CA ALA A 460 -14.77 57.35 -6.10
C ALA A 460 -14.77 58.81 -5.63
N ASP A 461 -14.98 59.01 -4.33
CA ASP A 461 -14.98 60.37 -3.71
C ASP A 461 -13.59 61.01 -3.81
N TYR A 462 -12.52 60.29 -3.52
CA TYR A 462 -11.14 60.78 -3.67
C TYR A 462 -10.75 61.01 -5.12
N ALA A 463 -11.21 60.20 -6.06
CA ALA A 463 -11.02 60.42 -7.47
C ALA A 463 -11.75 61.71 -7.95
N SER A 464 -12.93 61.97 -7.44
CA SER A 464 -13.70 63.22 -7.70
C SER A 464 -13.06 64.44 -7.06
N GLN A 465 -12.70 64.40 -5.79
CA GLN A 465 -12.04 65.49 -5.05
C GLN A 465 -10.67 65.87 -5.66
N SER A 466 -9.90 64.89 -6.06
CA SER A 466 -8.59 65.12 -6.67
C SER A 466 -8.65 65.39 -8.19
N GLU A 467 -9.83 65.18 -8.81
CA GLU A 467 -10.01 65.14 -10.28
C GLU A 467 -9.05 64.18 -10.99
N ILE A 468 -8.66 63.07 -10.32
CA ILE A 468 -7.75 62.06 -10.86
C ILE A 468 -8.52 60.78 -11.04
N SER A 469 -9.04 60.54 -12.20
CA SER A 469 -9.84 59.32 -12.51
C SER A 469 -9.04 58.01 -12.42
N SER A 470 -7.69 58.06 -12.50
CA SER A 470 -6.82 56.88 -12.38
C SER A 470 -6.40 56.53 -10.95
N LEU A 471 -6.87 57.31 -9.95
CA LEU A 471 -6.61 57.02 -8.53
C LEU A 471 -7.19 55.68 -8.13
N LYS A 472 -6.42 54.89 -7.41
CA LYS A 472 -6.85 53.59 -6.87
C LYS A 472 -6.47 53.43 -5.41
N ILE A 473 -7.38 52.93 -4.63
CA ILE A 473 -7.06 52.45 -3.29
C ILE A 473 -6.60 51.00 -3.44
N LYS A 474 -5.42 50.66 -2.94
CA LYS A 474 -4.82 49.33 -2.92
C LYS A 474 -4.41 48.95 -1.50
N HIS A 475 -4.22 47.65 -1.28
CA HIS A 475 -3.76 47.11 -0.01
C HIS A 475 -2.47 46.32 -0.22
N ASN A 476 -1.53 46.42 0.72
CA ASN A 476 -0.42 45.47 0.88
C ASN A 476 -0.06 45.29 2.36
N ASN A 477 0.66 44.21 2.69
CA ASN A 477 0.99 43.85 4.07
C ASN A 477 1.98 44.81 4.77
N VAL A 478 2.61 45.75 4.07
CA VAL A 478 3.59 46.68 4.63
C VAL A 478 2.97 48.04 4.95
N LEU A 479 2.13 48.57 4.04
CA LEU A 479 1.57 49.91 4.14
C LEU A 479 0.10 49.92 4.56
N GLY A 480 -0.54 48.72 4.56
CA GLY A 480 -2.00 48.61 4.70
C GLY A 480 -2.74 49.12 3.46
N TYR A 481 -3.87 49.78 3.67
CA TYR A 481 -4.59 50.47 2.60
C TYR A 481 -3.89 51.76 2.24
N PHE A 482 -3.67 52.01 0.96
CA PHE A 482 -3.05 53.23 0.44
C PHE A 482 -3.68 53.65 -0.87
N ILE A 483 -3.65 54.95 -1.11
CA ILE A 483 -4.10 55.58 -2.34
C ILE A 483 -2.89 55.63 -3.27
N GLU A 484 -2.98 55.06 -4.48
CA GLU A 484 -1.94 55.06 -5.45
C GLU A 484 -2.30 55.90 -6.67
N THR A 485 -1.39 56.79 -7.07
CA THR A 485 -1.51 57.56 -8.29
C THR A 485 -0.20 57.61 -9.03
N THR A 486 -0.22 57.97 -10.33
CA THR A 486 1.00 58.13 -11.14
C THR A 486 1.80 59.36 -10.70
N ALA A 487 3.12 59.36 -10.94
CA ALA A 487 3.99 60.47 -10.59
C ALA A 487 3.55 61.83 -11.18
N ILE A 488 2.91 61.79 -12.35
CA ILE A 488 2.39 62.99 -13.02
C ILE A 488 1.29 63.68 -12.20
N HIS A 489 0.39 62.92 -11.62
CA HIS A 489 -0.72 63.46 -10.83
C HIS A 489 -0.38 63.69 -9.35
N ALA A 490 0.72 63.09 -8.86
CA ALA A 490 1.12 63.17 -7.44
C ALA A 490 1.47 64.59 -7.02
N GLN A 491 2.02 65.43 -7.88
CA GLN A 491 2.38 66.81 -7.56
C GLN A 491 1.16 67.62 -7.23
N ARG A 492 0.02 67.36 -7.87
CA ARG A 492 -1.24 68.02 -7.57
C ARG A 492 -1.73 67.61 -6.16
N MET A 493 -1.59 66.38 -5.76
CA MET A 493 -1.96 65.89 -4.43
C MET A 493 -1.04 66.41 -3.31
N MET A 494 0.17 66.82 -3.63
CA MET A 494 1.13 67.42 -2.68
C MET A 494 0.98 68.94 -2.51
N THR A 495 0.05 69.58 -3.22
CA THR A 495 -0.19 71.05 -3.17
C THR A 495 -1.54 71.30 -2.45
N ALA A 496 -1.58 72.43 -1.69
CA ALA A 496 -2.82 72.83 -1.04
C ALA A 496 -3.95 73.14 -2.06
N PRO A 497 -5.21 72.79 -1.82
CA PRO A 497 -5.74 72.27 -0.56
C PRO A 497 -5.65 70.72 -0.41
N LEU A 498 -5.23 69.96 -1.44
CA LEU A 498 -5.24 68.51 -1.43
C LEU A 498 -4.19 67.93 -0.48
N SER A 499 -3.08 68.57 -0.27
CA SER A 499 -2.05 68.20 0.72
C SER A 499 -2.54 68.17 2.15
N ASP A 500 -3.62 68.83 2.46
CA ASP A 500 -4.19 68.85 3.80
C ASP A 500 -5.05 67.57 4.08
N ILE A 501 -5.47 66.89 3.00
CA ILE A 501 -6.28 65.66 3.03
C ILE A 501 -5.39 64.43 2.79
N PHE A 502 -4.54 64.48 1.76
CA PHE A 502 -3.74 63.33 1.27
C PHE A 502 -2.33 63.39 1.86
N ILE A 503 -2.05 62.55 2.81
CA ILE A 503 -0.76 62.42 3.50
C ILE A 503 0.17 61.51 2.68
N HIS A 504 1.31 62.03 2.26
CA HIS A 504 2.33 61.24 1.52
C HIS A 504 2.90 60.11 2.36
N ARG A 505 2.98 58.93 1.82
CA ARG A 505 3.54 57.73 2.48
C ARG A 505 4.81 57.24 1.80
N GLN A 506 4.81 57.09 0.49
CA GLN A 506 5.92 56.45 -0.26
C GLN A 506 5.93 56.92 -1.71
N THR A 507 7.12 57.17 -2.26
CA THR A 507 7.36 57.33 -3.68
C THR A 507 8.07 56.09 -4.22
N THR A 508 7.56 55.52 -5.33
CA THR A 508 8.15 54.42 -6.07
C THR A 508 8.50 54.90 -7.50
N ALA A 509 9.24 54.10 -8.26
CA ALA A 509 9.65 54.48 -9.61
C ALA A 509 8.48 54.87 -10.54
N ASN A 510 7.30 54.30 -10.38
CA ASN A 510 6.15 54.48 -11.31
C ASN A 510 4.89 55.03 -10.62
N ALA A 511 4.86 55.22 -9.30
CA ALA A 511 3.70 55.66 -8.58
C ALA A 511 4.04 56.34 -7.25
N VAL A 512 3.16 57.19 -6.77
CA VAL A 512 3.24 57.82 -5.46
C VAL A 512 2.04 57.31 -4.62
N ARG A 513 2.31 57.04 -3.36
CA ARG A 513 1.35 56.48 -2.43
C ARG A 513 1.04 57.47 -1.31
N PHE A 514 -0.28 57.63 -1.07
CA PHE A 514 -0.82 58.49 -0.04
C PHE A 514 -1.76 57.73 0.90
N THR A 515 -2.06 58.33 2.03
CA THR A 515 -3.17 57.90 2.92
C THR A 515 -3.96 59.12 3.33
N THR A 516 -5.09 58.89 3.95
CA THR A 516 -5.88 59.92 4.64
C THR A 516 -6.17 59.45 6.07
N VAL A 517 -6.55 60.35 6.96
CA VAL A 517 -6.96 60.02 8.32
C VAL A 517 -8.19 59.08 8.29
N GLU A 518 -9.19 59.39 7.47
CA GLU A 518 -10.40 58.59 7.29
C GLU A 518 -10.08 57.16 6.77
N LEU A 519 -9.17 57.02 5.80
CA LEU A 519 -8.77 55.70 5.31
C LEU A 519 -8.03 54.89 6.37
N GLY A 520 -7.23 55.55 7.22
CA GLY A 520 -6.51 54.93 8.34
C GLY A 520 -7.45 54.48 9.48
N GLU A 521 -8.48 55.24 9.80
CA GLU A 521 -9.51 54.84 10.75
C GLU A 521 -10.33 53.67 10.24
N LEU A 522 -10.74 53.72 8.97
CA LEU A 522 -11.46 52.62 8.30
C LEU A 522 -10.63 51.34 8.25
N GLU A 523 -9.35 51.47 7.93
CA GLU A 523 -8.43 50.33 7.96
C GLU A 523 -8.38 49.66 9.33
N THR A 524 -8.28 50.45 10.39
CA THR A 524 -8.22 49.94 11.76
C THR A 524 -9.53 49.18 12.10
N LYS A 525 -10.69 49.70 11.69
CA LYS A 525 -11.98 49.02 11.89
C LYS A 525 -12.05 47.70 11.10
N ILE A 526 -11.62 47.67 9.84
CA ILE A 526 -11.60 46.48 8.99
C ILE A 526 -10.70 45.41 9.58
N LEU A 527 -9.48 45.78 9.99
CA LEU A 527 -8.49 44.83 10.52
C LEU A 527 -8.96 44.21 11.85
N ASN A 528 -9.59 45.03 12.70
CA ASN A 528 -10.16 44.56 13.97
C ASN A 528 -11.33 43.60 13.72
N ALA A 529 -12.28 43.97 12.84
CA ALA A 529 -13.41 43.10 12.47
C ALA A 529 -12.96 41.79 11.83
N ALA A 530 -12.03 41.83 10.89
CA ALA A 530 -11.48 40.64 10.23
C ALA A 530 -10.75 39.72 11.23
N GLY A 531 -9.92 40.31 12.11
CA GLY A 531 -9.20 39.52 13.12
C GLY A 531 -10.17 38.87 14.14
N ARG A 532 -11.23 39.59 14.54
CA ARG A 532 -12.24 39.05 15.45
C ARG A 532 -13.11 37.97 14.77
N ALA A 533 -13.49 38.18 13.52
CA ALA A 533 -14.21 37.16 12.74
C ALA A 533 -13.42 35.85 12.65
N THR A 534 -12.13 35.92 12.27
CA THR A 534 -11.27 34.73 12.22
C THR A 534 -11.09 34.08 13.61
N GLY A 535 -10.99 34.91 14.68
CA GLY A 535 -10.90 34.38 16.04
C GLY A 535 -12.16 33.61 16.45
N LEU A 536 -13.37 34.18 16.19
CA LEU A 536 -14.64 33.48 16.41
C LEU A 536 -14.79 32.20 15.61
N GLU A 537 -14.39 32.20 14.34
CA GLU A 537 -14.39 30.98 13.52
C GLU A 537 -13.49 29.90 14.11
N LEU A 538 -12.29 30.23 14.61
CA LEU A 538 -11.38 29.28 15.25
C LEU A 538 -11.96 28.74 16.57
N GLU A 539 -12.67 29.55 17.35
CA GLU A 539 -13.37 29.11 18.56
C GLU A 539 -14.52 28.14 18.22
N ILE A 540 -15.30 28.45 17.17
CA ILE A 540 -16.35 27.56 16.66
C ILE A 540 -15.73 26.25 16.16
N PHE A 541 -14.63 26.32 15.39
CA PHE A 541 -13.92 25.14 14.92
C PHE A 541 -13.47 24.23 16.07
N ALA A 542 -12.85 24.79 17.10
CA ALA A 542 -12.42 24.04 18.28
C ALA A 542 -13.62 23.39 19.02
N SER A 543 -14.75 24.10 19.12
CA SER A 543 -15.97 23.56 19.70
C SER A 543 -16.56 22.39 18.91
N LEU A 544 -16.60 22.49 17.58
CA LEU A 544 -17.05 21.40 16.71
C LEU A 544 -16.13 20.18 16.77
N CYS A 545 -14.81 20.41 16.81
CA CYS A 545 -13.82 19.33 17.01
C CYS A 545 -14.04 18.61 18.35
N ALA A 546 -14.30 19.35 19.44
CA ALA A 546 -14.58 18.76 20.76
C ALA A 546 -15.85 17.91 20.72
N GLN A 547 -16.93 18.39 20.11
CA GLN A 547 -18.17 17.62 19.95
C GLN A 547 -17.97 16.33 19.14
N VAL A 548 -17.17 16.36 18.08
CA VAL A 548 -16.79 15.16 17.31
C VAL A 548 -16.03 14.19 18.20
N LEU A 549 -15.07 14.67 19.00
CA LEU A 549 -14.27 13.82 19.88
C LEU A 549 -15.07 13.20 21.03
N ASP A 550 -16.11 13.86 21.51
CA ASP A 550 -17.06 13.28 22.49
C ASP A 550 -17.77 12.04 21.92
N HIS A 551 -17.91 11.93 20.59
CA HIS A 551 -18.49 10.78 19.89
C HIS A 551 -17.44 9.84 19.28
N ALA A 552 -16.15 10.02 19.58
CA ALA A 552 -15.05 9.36 18.88
C ALA A 552 -15.16 7.83 18.85
N ALA A 553 -15.47 7.19 19.99
CA ALA A 553 -15.59 5.73 20.05
C ALA A 553 -16.74 5.20 19.19
N ALA A 554 -17.87 5.88 19.17
CA ALA A 554 -19.02 5.51 18.34
C ALA A 554 -18.72 5.74 16.84
N LEU A 555 -18.03 6.83 16.47
CA LEU A 555 -17.61 7.11 15.10
C LEU A 555 -16.55 6.10 14.61
N GLN A 556 -15.69 5.60 15.49
CA GLN A 556 -14.79 4.49 15.15
C GLN A 556 -15.57 3.20 14.87
N ALA A 557 -16.59 2.87 15.67
CA ALA A 557 -17.47 1.72 15.43
C ALA A 557 -18.21 1.87 14.11
N LEU A 558 -18.81 3.02 13.82
CA LEU A 558 -19.47 3.35 12.57
C LEU A 558 -18.51 3.12 11.36
N ALA A 559 -17.27 3.58 11.42
CA ALA A 559 -16.30 3.41 10.34
C ALA A 559 -15.95 1.93 10.07
N VAL A 560 -15.82 1.12 11.14
CA VAL A 560 -15.61 -0.33 11.03
C VAL A 560 -16.84 -0.99 10.38
N SER A 561 -18.02 -0.65 10.82
CA SER A 561 -19.29 -1.20 10.35
C SER A 561 -19.57 -0.86 8.88
N ILE A 562 -19.20 0.34 8.44
CA ILE A 562 -19.20 0.72 7.03
C ILE A 562 -18.27 -0.20 6.22
N ALA A 563 -17.06 -0.46 6.71
CA ALA A 563 -16.10 -1.33 6.02
C ALA A 563 -16.63 -2.77 5.91
N GLU A 564 -17.29 -3.29 6.97
CA GLU A 564 -17.92 -4.62 6.96
C GLU A 564 -19.03 -4.72 5.91
N ILE A 565 -19.92 -3.71 5.85
CA ILE A 565 -21.02 -3.65 4.87
C ILE A 565 -20.46 -3.56 3.44
N ASP A 566 -19.44 -2.71 3.22
CA ASP A 566 -18.83 -2.55 1.89
C ASP A 566 -18.15 -3.84 1.41
N VAL A 567 -17.39 -4.52 2.28
CA VAL A 567 -16.73 -5.79 1.92
C VAL A 567 -17.76 -6.87 1.60
N ALA A 568 -18.83 -7.01 2.40
CA ALA A 568 -19.88 -7.99 2.13
C ALA A 568 -20.59 -7.70 0.80
N ALA A 569 -20.93 -6.45 0.52
CA ALA A 569 -21.56 -6.03 -0.73
C ALA A 569 -20.60 -6.19 -1.93
N ALA A 570 -19.31 -5.91 -1.76
CA ALA A 570 -18.30 -6.04 -2.80
C ALA A 570 -18.03 -7.49 -3.18
N LEU A 571 -17.88 -8.38 -2.20
CA LEU A 571 -17.71 -9.83 -2.44
C LEU A 571 -18.95 -10.46 -3.04
N SER A 572 -20.14 -10.01 -2.66
CA SER A 572 -21.41 -10.43 -3.29
C SER A 572 -21.48 -9.98 -4.76
N GLU A 573 -21.07 -8.74 -5.06
CA GLU A 573 -21.00 -8.25 -6.44
C GLU A 573 -20.06 -9.11 -7.29
N LEU A 574 -18.87 -9.43 -6.75
CA LEU A 574 -17.91 -10.32 -7.38
C LEU A 574 -18.51 -11.71 -7.62
N ALA A 575 -19.11 -12.30 -6.58
CA ALA A 575 -19.67 -13.64 -6.63
C ALA A 575 -20.75 -13.76 -7.72
N MET A 576 -21.65 -12.79 -7.81
CA MET A 576 -22.71 -12.78 -8.81
C MET A 576 -22.19 -12.52 -10.23
N ALA A 577 -21.21 -11.64 -10.38
CA ALA A 577 -20.62 -11.31 -11.68
C ALA A 577 -19.80 -12.48 -12.26
N GLU A 578 -19.09 -13.23 -11.40
CA GLU A 578 -18.15 -14.27 -11.82
C GLU A 578 -18.69 -15.71 -11.60
N GLY A 579 -19.92 -15.86 -11.11
CA GLY A 579 -20.52 -17.16 -10.82
C GLY A 579 -19.76 -17.95 -9.76
N TRP A 580 -19.38 -17.28 -8.66
CA TRP A 580 -18.74 -17.92 -7.50
C TRP A 580 -19.79 -18.46 -6.54
N VAL A 581 -19.44 -19.54 -5.83
CA VAL A 581 -20.38 -20.23 -4.93
C VAL A 581 -19.96 -20.11 -3.47
N ARG A 582 -20.93 -20.21 -2.56
CA ARG A 582 -20.66 -20.28 -1.13
C ARG A 582 -19.95 -21.60 -0.81
N PRO A 583 -18.73 -21.57 -0.20
CA PRO A 583 -18.06 -22.79 0.26
C PRO A 583 -18.73 -23.31 1.53
N VAL A 584 -18.70 -24.61 1.74
CA VAL A 584 -19.04 -25.27 3.00
C VAL A 584 -17.75 -25.53 3.77
N LEU A 585 -17.61 -24.93 4.94
CA LEU A 585 -16.45 -25.16 5.80
C LEU A 585 -16.85 -26.01 7.01
N ASN A 586 -15.91 -26.87 7.45
CA ASN A 586 -16.15 -27.77 8.58
C ASN A 586 -14.81 -28.11 9.30
N ASP A 587 -14.88 -28.88 10.39
CA ASP A 587 -13.70 -29.28 11.14
C ASP A 587 -13.02 -30.57 10.62
N SER A 588 -13.47 -31.12 9.47
CA SER A 588 -12.84 -32.27 8.84
C SER A 588 -11.46 -31.92 8.26
N ARG A 589 -10.80 -32.88 7.63
CA ARG A 589 -9.61 -32.67 6.82
C ARG A 589 -9.90 -32.87 5.32
N ASP A 590 -11.16 -32.90 4.95
CA ASP A 590 -11.52 -33.07 3.54
C ASP A 590 -11.35 -31.77 2.76
N PHE A 591 -10.99 -31.92 1.51
CA PHE A 591 -10.79 -30.78 0.58
C PHE A 591 -11.36 -31.19 -0.77
N ILE A 592 -12.60 -30.79 -1.02
CA ILE A 592 -13.37 -31.20 -2.18
C ILE A 592 -13.77 -29.97 -2.97
N ILE A 593 -13.24 -29.83 -4.15
CA ILE A 593 -13.54 -28.76 -5.08
C ILE A 593 -14.03 -29.38 -6.39
N GLU A 594 -15.21 -28.98 -6.83
CA GLU A 594 -15.76 -29.37 -8.12
C GLU A 594 -15.73 -28.16 -9.05
N GLN A 595 -15.16 -28.33 -10.25
CA GLN A 595 -15.00 -27.30 -11.27
C GLN A 595 -14.33 -26.02 -10.73
N GLY A 596 -13.25 -26.18 -9.99
CA GLY A 596 -12.47 -25.08 -9.50
C GLY A 596 -11.81 -24.29 -10.63
N ARG A 597 -11.70 -22.96 -10.46
CA ARG A 597 -11.12 -22.04 -11.43
C ARG A 597 -10.10 -21.13 -10.74
N HIS A 598 -9.06 -20.75 -11.48
CA HIS A 598 -8.04 -19.83 -10.93
C HIS A 598 -8.52 -18.39 -11.08
N PRO A 599 -8.80 -17.63 -9.99
CA PRO A 599 -9.47 -16.34 -10.06
C PRO A 599 -8.72 -15.30 -10.92
N VAL A 600 -7.39 -15.26 -10.80
CA VAL A 600 -6.56 -14.27 -11.53
C VAL A 600 -6.41 -14.67 -13.00
N VAL A 601 -6.13 -15.94 -13.29
CA VAL A 601 -5.93 -16.41 -14.67
C VAL A 601 -7.25 -16.35 -15.44
N GLU A 602 -8.37 -16.75 -14.82
CA GLU A 602 -9.69 -16.62 -15.42
C GLU A 602 -10.03 -15.17 -15.77
N ALA A 603 -9.76 -14.22 -14.85
CA ALA A 603 -9.98 -12.80 -15.11
C ALA A 603 -9.11 -12.27 -16.26
N ALA A 604 -7.83 -12.69 -16.34
CA ALA A 604 -6.93 -12.32 -17.42
C ALA A 604 -7.38 -12.86 -18.78
N ILE A 605 -7.81 -14.13 -18.84
CA ILE A 605 -8.34 -14.76 -20.07
C ILE A 605 -9.62 -14.06 -20.54
N LYS A 606 -10.56 -13.77 -19.62
CA LYS A 606 -11.79 -13.02 -19.94
C LYS A 606 -11.50 -11.62 -20.50
N ALA A 607 -10.47 -10.94 -20.00
CA ALA A 607 -10.08 -9.62 -20.49
C ALA A 607 -9.51 -9.66 -21.93
N GLN A 608 -8.89 -10.78 -22.33
CA GLN A 608 -8.33 -10.98 -23.68
C GLN A 608 -9.34 -11.52 -24.68
N ALA A 609 -10.54 -11.96 -24.22
CA ALA A 609 -11.65 -12.49 -25.03
C ALA A 609 -11.32 -13.67 -25.97
N GLU A 610 -10.24 -14.43 -25.71
CA GLU A 610 -9.74 -15.44 -26.65
C GLU A 610 -10.20 -16.85 -26.35
N THR A 611 -10.35 -17.24 -25.06
CA THR A 611 -10.68 -18.62 -24.67
C THR A 611 -11.47 -18.66 -23.35
N VAL A 612 -12.07 -19.80 -23.04
CA VAL A 612 -12.71 -20.06 -21.75
C VAL A 612 -11.74 -20.80 -20.83
N PHE A 613 -11.68 -20.42 -19.56
CA PHE A 613 -10.87 -21.13 -18.56
C PHE A 613 -11.41 -22.56 -18.37
N VAL A 614 -10.54 -23.57 -18.36
CA VAL A 614 -10.89 -24.97 -18.13
C VAL A 614 -10.91 -25.23 -16.62
N ALA A 615 -12.09 -25.48 -16.09
CA ALA A 615 -12.31 -25.76 -14.68
C ALA A 615 -11.86 -27.20 -14.33
N ASN A 616 -11.35 -27.39 -13.11
CA ASN A 616 -10.79 -28.68 -12.67
C ASN A 616 -11.28 -29.06 -11.27
N ASP A 617 -11.46 -30.34 -11.04
CA ASP A 617 -11.82 -30.93 -9.75
C ASP A 617 -10.55 -31.22 -8.92
N CYS A 618 -10.71 -31.13 -7.59
CA CYS A 618 -9.70 -31.57 -6.63
C CYS A 618 -10.39 -32.24 -5.45
N GLN A 619 -10.00 -33.47 -5.12
CA GLN A 619 -10.62 -34.25 -4.06
C GLN A 619 -9.53 -34.88 -3.18
N LEU A 620 -9.21 -34.23 -2.07
CA LEU A 620 -8.34 -34.77 -1.01
C LEU A 620 -9.24 -35.10 0.18
N THR A 621 -9.35 -36.37 0.54
CA THR A 621 -10.22 -36.81 1.61
C THR A 621 -9.48 -37.69 2.61
N SER A 622 -9.80 -37.56 3.88
CA SER A 622 -9.17 -38.33 4.95
C SER A 622 -9.42 -39.82 4.87
N THR A 623 -10.46 -40.24 4.13
CA THR A 623 -10.83 -41.65 3.94
C THR A 623 -10.13 -42.31 2.76
N ASN A 624 -9.68 -41.49 1.76
CA ASN A 624 -9.05 -42.01 0.55
C ASN A 624 -7.65 -41.42 0.39
N ASP A 625 -7.54 -40.26 -0.27
CA ASP A 625 -6.27 -39.70 -0.69
C ASP A 625 -6.09 -38.30 -0.07
N LEU A 626 -5.03 -38.10 0.70
CA LEU A 626 -4.63 -36.77 1.23
C LEU A 626 -3.59 -36.08 0.35
N ILE A 627 -2.92 -36.83 -0.50
CA ILE A 627 -1.84 -36.34 -1.34
C ILE A 627 -2.10 -36.71 -2.79
N TRP A 628 -2.09 -35.75 -3.69
CA TRP A 628 -2.06 -36.01 -5.14
C TRP A 628 -0.67 -35.75 -5.70
N LEU A 629 -0.13 -36.75 -6.40
CA LEU A 629 1.08 -36.65 -7.20
C LEU A 629 0.70 -36.27 -8.64
N LEU A 630 0.96 -35.01 -9.01
CA LEU A 630 0.55 -34.44 -10.30
C LEU A 630 1.68 -34.52 -11.30
N THR A 631 1.45 -35.26 -12.41
CA THR A 631 2.39 -35.42 -13.52
C THR A 631 1.87 -34.71 -14.78
N GLY A 632 2.74 -34.52 -15.76
CA GLY A 632 2.43 -33.88 -17.04
C GLY A 632 3.41 -32.79 -17.44
N PRO A 633 3.34 -32.26 -18.67
CA PRO A 633 4.26 -31.22 -19.14
C PRO A 633 4.08 -29.87 -18.45
N ASN A 634 5.15 -29.07 -18.36
CA ASN A 634 5.15 -27.81 -17.60
C ASN A 634 4.16 -26.76 -18.15
N MET A 635 3.93 -26.73 -19.47
CA MET A 635 2.97 -25.78 -20.09
C MET A 635 1.52 -26.23 -20.02
N ALA A 636 1.23 -27.40 -19.45
CA ALA A 636 -0.12 -27.94 -19.41
C ALA A 636 -1.00 -27.35 -18.31
N GLY A 637 -0.46 -26.50 -17.43
CA GLY A 637 -1.24 -25.81 -16.38
C GLY A 637 -1.11 -26.41 -14.98
N LYS A 638 -0.10 -27.26 -14.69
CA LYS A 638 0.14 -27.83 -13.36
C LYS A 638 0.20 -26.76 -12.26
N SER A 639 1.10 -25.78 -12.41
CA SER A 639 1.29 -24.71 -11.43
C SER A 639 0.04 -23.84 -11.24
N THR A 640 -0.74 -23.64 -12.32
CA THR A 640 -2.03 -22.92 -12.25
C THR A 640 -3.04 -23.71 -11.42
N PHE A 641 -3.14 -25.03 -11.61
CA PHE A 641 -4.02 -25.90 -10.84
C PHE A 641 -3.61 -25.94 -9.35
N LEU A 642 -2.32 -26.02 -9.05
CA LEU A 642 -1.82 -25.99 -7.68
C LEU A 642 -2.22 -24.68 -6.97
N ARG A 643 -1.88 -23.52 -7.56
CA ARG A 643 -2.20 -22.20 -7.02
C ARG A 643 -3.71 -21.99 -6.90
N GLN A 644 -4.50 -22.44 -7.86
CA GLN A 644 -5.97 -22.37 -7.85
C GLN A 644 -6.52 -22.91 -6.53
N ASN A 645 -6.12 -24.12 -6.12
CA ASN A 645 -6.64 -24.78 -4.93
C ASN A 645 -6.24 -24.04 -3.64
N ALA A 646 -5.01 -23.51 -3.55
CA ALA A 646 -4.60 -22.68 -2.42
C ALA A 646 -5.40 -21.38 -2.34
N LEU A 647 -5.62 -20.71 -3.48
CA LEU A 647 -6.39 -19.46 -3.52
C LEU A 647 -7.86 -19.70 -3.18
N ILE A 648 -8.45 -20.84 -3.57
CA ILE A 648 -9.82 -21.22 -3.18
C ILE A 648 -9.90 -21.42 -1.67
N ALA A 649 -8.96 -22.14 -1.05
CA ALA A 649 -8.90 -22.33 0.41
C ALA A 649 -8.77 -20.99 1.14
N LEU A 650 -7.87 -20.13 0.67
CA LEU A 650 -7.64 -18.80 1.24
C LEU A 650 -8.89 -17.93 1.17
N LEU A 651 -9.56 -17.86 0.01
CA LEU A 651 -10.77 -17.08 -0.18
C LEU A 651 -11.91 -17.60 0.70
N ALA A 652 -12.09 -18.92 0.79
CA ALA A 652 -13.09 -19.54 1.66
C ALA A 652 -12.89 -19.10 3.13
N GLN A 653 -11.67 -19.17 3.65
CA GLN A 653 -11.36 -18.78 5.02
C GLN A 653 -11.29 -17.26 5.25
N ALA A 654 -11.20 -16.46 4.19
CA ALA A 654 -11.43 -15.02 4.27
C ALA A 654 -12.91 -14.64 4.44
N GLY A 655 -13.83 -15.61 4.28
CA GLY A 655 -15.28 -15.42 4.32
C GLY A 655 -15.87 -14.98 2.98
N SER A 656 -15.18 -15.26 1.87
CA SER A 656 -15.62 -15.00 0.50
C SER A 656 -16.27 -16.23 -0.11
N PHE A 657 -17.10 -16.02 -1.13
CA PHE A 657 -17.44 -17.06 -2.09
C PHE A 657 -16.22 -17.43 -2.92
N VAL A 658 -16.24 -18.59 -3.57
CA VAL A 658 -15.08 -19.16 -4.27
C VAL A 658 -15.39 -19.50 -5.73
N PRO A 659 -14.41 -19.43 -6.64
CA PRO A 659 -14.55 -19.75 -8.04
C PRO A 659 -14.61 -21.27 -8.28
N ALA A 660 -15.74 -21.88 -7.98
CA ALA A 660 -16.02 -23.32 -8.15
C ALA A 660 -17.52 -23.56 -8.43
N ALA A 661 -17.90 -24.78 -8.83
CA ALA A 661 -19.29 -25.19 -8.84
C ALA A 661 -19.74 -25.69 -7.45
N ARG A 662 -18.84 -26.34 -6.70
CA ARG A 662 -19.02 -26.72 -5.31
C ARG A 662 -17.66 -26.71 -4.60
N ALA A 663 -17.64 -26.30 -3.34
CA ALA A 663 -16.47 -26.39 -2.49
C ALA A 663 -16.86 -26.83 -1.09
N GLU A 664 -16.23 -27.91 -0.58
CA GLU A 664 -16.33 -28.38 0.80
C GLU A 664 -14.93 -28.53 1.35
N ILE A 665 -14.61 -27.73 2.37
CA ILE A 665 -13.22 -27.53 2.83
C ILE A 665 -13.18 -27.65 4.33
N GLY A 666 -12.43 -28.65 4.83
CA GLY A 666 -12.00 -28.69 6.22
C GLY A 666 -11.02 -27.57 6.52
N ILE A 667 -11.21 -26.88 7.65
CA ILE A 667 -10.36 -25.74 8.06
C ILE A 667 -8.88 -26.04 7.85
N VAL A 668 -8.20 -25.13 7.17
CA VAL A 668 -6.76 -25.16 6.91
C VAL A 668 -6.06 -24.30 7.94
N SER A 669 -5.09 -24.88 8.66
CA SER A 669 -4.28 -24.17 9.67
C SER A 669 -3.14 -23.37 9.05
N GLN A 670 -2.56 -23.92 7.97
CA GLN A 670 -1.37 -23.38 7.33
C GLN A 670 -1.45 -23.60 5.81
N ILE A 671 -1.02 -22.63 5.03
CA ILE A 671 -0.85 -22.78 3.58
C ILE A 671 0.61 -22.61 3.27
N PHE A 672 1.21 -23.60 2.60
CA PHE A 672 2.56 -23.56 2.08
C PHE A 672 2.57 -23.77 0.57
N SER A 673 3.31 -22.91 -0.12
CA SER A 673 3.45 -23.00 -1.57
C SER A 673 4.91 -22.84 -1.98
N ARG A 674 5.42 -23.85 -2.65
CA ARG A 674 6.71 -23.80 -3.36
C ARG A 674 6.42 -24.02 -4.85
N VAL A 675 6.20 -22.92 -5.57
CA VAL A 675 5.86 -22.91 -6.99
C VAL A 675 6.75 -21.89 -7.71
N GLY A 676 7.53 -22.34 -8.68
CA GLY A 676 8.43 -21.51 -9.48
C GLY A 676 9.82 -21.32 -8.85
N ALA A 677 10.83 -21.09 -9.69
CA ALA A 677 12.19 -20.76 -9.28
C ALA A 677 12.34 -19.22 -9.32
N ALA A 678 12.53 -18.60 -8.17
CA ALA A 678 13.03 -17.23 -8.11
C ALA A 678 14.55 -17.29 -7.90
N ASP A 679 15.33 -16.76 -8.84
CA ASP A 679 16.77 -16.56 -8.66
C ASP A 679 16.98 -15.43 -7.64
N ASP A 680 17.58 -15.74 -6.50
CA ASP A 680 18.04 -14.74 -5.54
C ASP A 680 19.52 -14.42 -5.76
N LEU A 681 19.81 -13.87 -6.94
CA LEU A 681 21.16 -13.48 -7.34
C LEU A 681 21.74 -12.40 -6.41
N ALA A 682 20.89 -11.60 -5.79
CA ALA A 682 21.30 -10.52 -4.89
C ALA A 682 22.01 -11.06 -3.62
N ARG A 683 21.69 -12.28 -3.19
CA ARG A 683 22.27 -12.92 -2.00
C ARG A 683 23.30 -13.98 -2.31
N GLY A 684 23.64 -14.21 -3.59
CA GLY A 684 24.56 -15.24 -3.99
C GLY A 684 24.13 -16.67 -3.64
N ARG A 685 22.85 -16.89 -3.33
CA ARG A 685 22.28 -18.22 -3.06
C ARG A 685 21.87 -18.87 -4.37
N SER A 686 22.27 -20.14 -4.58
CA SER A 686 21.79 -20.88 -5.74
C SER A 686 20.29 -21.18 -5.59
N THR A 687 19.56 -21.23 -6.71
CA THR A 687 18.13 -21.62 -6.76
C THR A 687 17.84 -22.90 -5.99
N PHE A 688 18.75 -23.88 -6.06
CA PHE A 688 18.64 -25.13 -5.33
C PHE A 688 18.71 -24.94 -3.80
N MET A 689 19.60 -24.05 -3.30
CA MET A 689 19.72 -23.79 -1.87
C MET A 689 18.45 -23.09 -1.34
N VAL A 690 17.91 -22.13 -2.09
CA VAL A 690 16.65 -21.46 -1.74
C VAL A 690 15.51 -22.48 -1.69
N GLU A 691 15.41 -23.34 -2.68
CA GLU A 691 14.43 -24.43 -2.74
C GLU A 691 14.52 -25.35 -1.52
N MET A 692 15.75 -25.76 -1.14
CA MET A 692 15.93 -26.64 0.03
C MET A 692 15.58 -25.97 1.34
N VAL A 693 15.88 -24.68 1.53
CA VAL A 693 15.50 -23.91 2.73
C VAL A 693 13.99 -23.79 2.84
N GLU A 694 13.28 -23.46 1.74
CA GLU A 694 11.82 -23.37 1.72
C GLU A 694 11.19 -24.75 1.98
N THR A 695 11.69 -25.81 1.35
CA THR A 695 11.19 -27.18 1.56
C THR A 695 11.43 -27.63 3.01
N ALA A 696 12.59 -27.35 3.59
CA ALA A 696 12.89 -27.65 4.98
C ALA A 696 11.95 -26.92 5.94
N ALA A 697 11.64 -25.63 5.68
CA ALA A 697 10.67 -24.87 6.45
C ALA A 697 9.28 -25.51 6.42
N ILE A 698 8.82 -25.97 5.25
CA ILE A 698 7.54 -26.65 5.08
C ILE A 698 7.50 -27.96 5.88
N LEU A 699 8.48 -28.85 5.68
CA LEU A 699 8.52 -30.15 6.33
C LEU A 699 8.59 -30.08 7.86
N ASN A 700 9.28 -29.06 8.39
CA ASN A 700 9.40 -28.87 9.84
C ASN A 700 8.19 -28.18 10.49
N GLN A 701 7.37 -27.42 9.72
CA GLN A 701 6.30 -26.59 10.29
C GLN A 701 4.89 -27.08 9.97
N ALA A 702 4.70 -27.81 8.87
CA ALA A 702 3.38 -28.26 8.44
C ALA A 702 2.78 -29.25 9.42
N ASP A 703 1.58 -28.93 9.94
CA ASP A 703 0.76 -29.82 10.75
C ASP A 703 -0.21 -30.67 9.90
N ASP A 704 -1.02 -31.50 10.52
CA ASP A 704 -1.95 -32.41 9.83
C ASP A 704 -3.16 -31.70 9.19
N ARG A 705 -3.38 -30.40 9.48
CA ARG A 705 -4.40 -29.55 8.86
C ARG A 705 -3.83 -28.61 7.80
N ALA A 706 -2.53 -28.63 7.56
CA ALA A 706 -1.91 -27.81 6.54
C ALA A 706 -2.36 -28.20 5.12
N LEU A 707 -2.31 -27.24 4.21
CA LEU A 707 -2.38 -27.43 2.76
C LEU A 707 -1.02 -27.08 2.16
N VAL A 708 -0.34 -28.10 1.63
CA VAL A 708 1.01 -27.97 1.06
C VAL A 708 0.96 -28.10 -0.46
N ILE A 709 1.59 -27.15 -1.15
CA ILE A 709 1.70 -27.16 -2.61
C ILE A 709 3.18 -27.14 -2.98
N LEU A 710 3.62 -28.19 -3.65
CA LEU A 710 5.00 -28.34 -4.10
C LEU A 710 5.04 -28.52 -5.62
N ASP A 711 5.88 -27.75 -6.29
CA ASP A 711 6.04 -27.81 -7.74
C ASP A 711 7.51 -28.05 -8.09
N GLU A 712 7.78 -29.20 -8.70
CA GLU A 712 9.07 -29.61 -9.26
C GLU A 712 10.24 -29.59 -8.26
N ILE A 713 10.07 -30.17 -7.07
CA ILE A 713 11.14 -30.28 -6.07
C ILE A 713 12.30 -31.13 -6.61
N GLY A 714 13.54 -30.68 -6.37
CA GLY A 714 14.79 -31.34 -6.77
C GLY A 714 15.27 -30.99 -8.17
N ARG A 715 14.74 -29.94 -8.80
CA ARG A 715 15.10 -29.55 -10.17
C ARG A 715 16.52 -28.94 -10.29
N GLY A 716 17.01 -28.31 -9.23
CA GLY A 716 18.26 -27.54 -9.23
C GLY A 716 19.54 -28.37 -9.06
N THR A 717 19.48 -29.71 -9.06
CA THR A 717 20.62 -30.64 -8.82
C THR A 717 20.66 -31.79 -9.82
N SER A 718 21.53 -32.78 -9.61
CA SER A 718 21.58 -33.98 -10.48
C SER A 718 20.26 -34.74 -10.41
N THR A 719 19.88 -35.42 -11.49
CA THR A 719 18.61 -36.14 -11.61
C THR A 719 18.38 -37.12 -10.47
N TYR A 720 19.38 -37.90 -10.08
CA TYR A 720 19.26 -38.91 -9.02
C TYR A 720 19.18 -38.27 -7.62
N ASP A 721 19.95 -37.20 -7.37
CA ASP A 721 19.86 -36.46 -6.10
C ASP A 721 18.47 -35.79 -5.97
N GLY A 722 18.01 -35.11 -7.03
CA GLY A 722 16.70 -34.49 -7.07
C GLY A 722 15.56 -35.47 -6.86
N LEU A 723 15.60 -36.62 -7.55
CA LEU A 723 14.62 -37.70 -7.37
C LEU A 723 14.63 -38.25 -5.95
N SER A 724 15.81 -38.45 -5.36
CA SER A 724 15.95 -38.99 -3.98
C SER A 724 15.36 -38.03 -2.96
N ILE A 725 15.61 -36.72 -3.12
CA ILE A 725 15.05 -35.66 -2.25
C ILE A 725 13.55 -35.60 -2.41
N ALA A 726 13.03 -35.56 -3.64
CA ALA A 726 11.59 -35.52 -3.91
C ALA A 726 10.86 -36.76 -3.34
N TRP A 727 11.47 -37.94 -3.47
CA TRP A 727 10.97 -39.20 -2.89
C TRP A 727 10.87 -39.10 -1.37
N ALA A 728 11.97 -38.76 -0.70
CA ALA A 728 11.99 -38.63 0.78
C ALA A 728 11.06 -37.53 1.29
N THR A 729 10.91 -36.43 0.54
CA THR A 729 9.97 -35.34 0.85
C THR A 729 8.53 -35.86 0.82
N MET A 730 8.16 -36.64 -0.17
CA MET A 730 6.85 -37.25 -0.30
C MET A 730 6.55 -38.22 0.87
N GLU A 731 7.51 -39.10 1.19
CA GLU A 731 7.39 -40.01 2.33
C GLU A 731 7.23 -39.25 3.65
N HIS A 732 7.98 -38.16 3.85
CA HIS A 732 7.87 -37.30 5.04
C HIS A 732 6.51 -36.62 5.17
N LEU A 733 5.99 -36.05 4.07
CA LEU A 733 4.64 -35.45 4.05
C LEU A 733 3.56 -36.48 4.40
N HIS A 734 3.72 -37.72 3.93
CA HIS A 734 2.77 -38.79 4.18
C HIS A 734 2.85 -39.35 5.61
N ASP A 735 4.07 -39.71 6.09
CA ASP A 735 4.25 -40.43 7.33
C ASP A 735 4.28 -39.54 8.59
N VAL A 736 4.91 -38.35 8.45
CA VAL A 736 5.16 -37.42 9.56
C VAL A 736 4.15 -36.28 9.60
N ASN A 737 4.08 -35.44 8.55
CA ASN A 737 3.20 -34.30 8.52
C ASN A 737 1.71 -34.71 8.41
N ARG A 738 1.40 -35.73 7.62
CA ARG A 738 0.05 -36.27 7.37
C ARG A 738 -0.94 -35.22 6.89
N CYS A 739 -0.44 -34.24 6.17
CA CYS A 739 -1.19 -33.07 5.71
C CYS A 739 -1.79 -33.31 4.31
N ARG A 740 -2.67 -32.40 3.90
CA ARG A 740 -3.15 -32.33 2.53
C ARG A 740 -2.05 -31.79 1.64
N ALA A 741 -1.71 -32.49 0.54
CA ALA A 741 -0.67 -32.02 -0.35
C ALA A 741 -1.00 -32.22 -1.83
N LEU A 742 -0.61 -31.23 -2.64
CA LEU A 742 -0.57 -31.31 -4.08
C LEU A 742 0.88 -31.21 -4.53
N PHE A 743 1.42 -32.31 -5.04
CA PHE A 743 2.82 -32.43 -5.37
C PHE A 743 3.00 -32.61 -6.89
N ALA A 744 3.37 -31.56 -7.60
CA ALA A 744 3.67 -31.64 -9.02
C ALA A 744 5.13 -32.04 -9.24
N THR A 745 5.36 -32.94 -10.19
CA THR A 745 6.70 -33.45 -10.49
C THR A 745 6.86 -33.76 -11.98
N HIS A 746 8.11 -33.77 -12.42
CA HIS A 746 8.52 -34.30 -13.72
C HIS A 746 9.18 -35.68 -13.60
N TYR A 747 9.39 -36.17 -12.36
CA TYR A 747 9.92 -37.51 -12.12
C TYR A 747 8.79 -38.53 -12.19
N HIS A 748 8.76 -39.33 -13.28
CA HIS A 748 7.75 -40.38 -13.47
C HIS A 748 7.92 -41.53 -12.46
N GLU A 749 9.12 -41.76 -11.97
CA GLU A 749 9.44 -42.79 -10.98
C GLU A 749 8.64 -42.62 -9.66
N LEU A 750 8.36 -41.39 -9.30
CA LEU A 750 7.56 -41.07 -8.09
C LEU A 750 6.14 -41.65 -8.18
N THR A 751 5.59 -41.89 -9.38
CA THR A 751 4.25 -42.48 -9.55
C THR A 751 4.11 -43.87 -8.92
N GLN A 752 5.24 -44.54 -8.74
CA GLN A 752 5.28 -45.85 -8.08
C GLN A 752 5.01 -45.77 -6.57
N LEU A 753 5.15 -44.58 -5.95
CA LEU A 753 4.86 -44.41 -4.54
C LEU A 753 3.40 -44.67 -4.17
N THR A 754 2.46 -44.50 -5.09
CA THR A 754 1.04 -44.84 -4.88
C THR A 754 0.81 -46.32 -4.61
N THR A 755 1.74 -47.20 -4.99
CA THR A 755 1.67 -48.61 -4.68
C THR A 755 2.19 -48.97 -3.28
N LYS A 756 2.92 -48.04 -2.64
CA LYS A 756 3.57 -48.23 -1.34
C LYS A 756 2.92 -47.41 -0.24
N LEU A 757 2.51 -46.19 -0.56
CA LEU A 757 1.90 -45.25 0.37
C LEU A 757 0.39 -45.27 0.22
N THR A 758 -0.31 -45.56 1.30
CA THR A 758 -1.76 -45.41 1.36
C THR A 758 -2.10 -43.92 1.37
N HIS A 759 -3.21 -43.45 0.89
CA HIS A 759 -3.58 -42.02 0.84
C HIS A 759 -2.77 -41.14 -0.12
N VAL A 760 -2.04 -41.73 -1.06
CA VAL A 760 -1.38 -41.04 -2.19
C VAL A 760 -2.01 -41.55 -3.49
N ASP A 761 -2.48 -40.62 -4.33
CA ASP A 761 -3.03 -40.94 -5.66
C ASP A 761 -2.31 -40.17 -6.76
N ASN A 762 -2.24 -40.77 -7.96
CA ASN A 762 -1.70 -40.12 -9.13
C ASN A 762 -2.75 -39.28 -9.84
N ALA A 763 -2.36 -38.08 -10.26
CA ALA A 763 -3.14 -37.24 -11.16
C ALA A 763 -2.27 -36.77 -12.33
N THR A 764 -2.87 -36.51 -13.46
CA THR A 764 -2.18 -36.04 -14.65
C THR A 764 -2.95 -34.93 -15.36
N VAL A 765 -2.24 -34.01 -15.97
CA VAL A 765 -2.84 -33.02 -16.86
C VAL A 765 -2.99 -33.63 -18.26
N THR A 766 -4.22 -33.64 -18.75
CA THR A 766 -4.58 -34.29 -20.03
C THR A 766 -3.99 -33.55 -21.22
N VAL A 767 -3.34 -34.32 -22.08
CA VAL A 767 -2.76 -33.88 -23.34
C VAL A 767 -3.36 -34.68 -24.47
N ARG A 768 -3.68 -34.03 -25.59
CA ARG A 768 -4.19 -34.68 -26.78
C ARG A 768 -3.23 -34.51 -27.96
N GLU A 769 -2.87 -35.59 -28.61
CA GLU A 769 -2.16 -35.50 -29.87
C GLU A 769 -3.15 -35.33 -31.04
N TYR A 770 -2.91 -34.34 -31.87
CA TYR A 770 -3.69 -34.10 -33.08
C TYR A 770 -2.78 -33.79 -34.24
N ARG A 771 -2.76 -34.66 -35.25
CA ARG A 771 -1.90 -34.56 -36.46
C ARG A 771 -0.41 -34.43 -36.17
N GLY A 772 0.07 -35.05 -35.08
CA GLY A 772 1.50 -34.97 -34.69
C GLY A 772 1.87 -33.71 -33.90
N ASP A 773 0.91 -32.87 -33.60
CA ASP A 773 1.03 -31.71 -32.65
C ASP A 773 0.34 -32.04 -31.35
N VAL A 774 0.84 -31.43 -30.26
CA VAL A 774 0.31 -31.59 -28.90
C VAL A 774 -0.62 -30.42 -28.60
N VAL A 775 -1.84 -30.75 -28.19
CA VAL A 775 -2.83 -29.80 -27.69
C VAL A 775 -2.99 -30.02 -26.18
N PHE A 776 -2.69 -29.02 -25.39
CA PHE A 776 -2.92 -29.04 -23.96
C PHE A 776 -4.40 -28.79 -23.69
N LEU A 777 -5.06 -29.74 -23.04
CA LEU A 777 -6.47 -29.60 -22.68
C LEU A 777 -6.67 -28.87 -21.36
N HIS A 778 -5.60 -28.66 -20.57
CA HIS A 778 -5.62 -28.06 -19.23
C HIS A 778 -6.57 -28.74 -18.24
N GLU A 779 -6.92 -30.00 -18.50
CA GLU A 779 -7.84 -30.81 -17.71
C GLU A 779 -7.05 -31.80 -16.85
N VAL A 780 -7.28 -31.79 -15.52
CA VAL A 780 -6.66 -32.70 -14.56
C VAL A 780 -7.53 -33.94 -14.37
N LYS A 781 -6.93 -35.12 -14.45
CA LYS A 781 -7.61 -36.41 -14.25
C LYS A 781 -6.79 -37.31 -13.35
N LYS A 782 -7.47 -38.20 -12.60
CA LYS A 782 -6.81 -39.29 -11.89
C LYS A 782 -6.07 -40.22 -12.85
N GLY A 783 -4.87 -40.64 -12.46
CA GLY A 783 -3.98 -41.52 -13.22
C GLY A 783 -2.61 -40.88 -13.47
N ALA A 784 -1.65 -41.70 -13.95
CA ALA A 784 -0.32 -41.23 -14.29
C ALA A 784 -0.22 -40.86 -15.79
N ALA A 785 0.68 -39.94 -16.14
CA ALA A 785 0.96 -39.63 -17.53
C ALA A 785 1.74 -40.81 -18.19
N ASP A 786 1.29 -41.24 -19.37
CA ASP A 786 1.89 -42.37 -20.10
C ASP A 786 3.24 -42.05 -20.76
N ARG A 787 3.56 -40.78 -21.01
CA ARG A 787 4.75 -40.35 -21.77
C ARG A 787 5.26 -38.98 -21.39
N SER A 788 6.54 -38.74 -21.67
CA SER A 788 7.17 -37.41 -21.64
C SER A 788 6.81 -36.62 -22.92
N TYR A 789 6.45 -35.35 -22.80
CA TYR A 789 6.09 -34.44 -23.91
C TYR A 789 7.12 -33.33 -24.15
N GLY A 790 8.32 -33.42 -23.54
CA GLY A 790 9.36 -32.38 -23.62
C GLY A 790 9.81 -32.05 -25.05
N VAL A 791 9.95 -33.05 -25.92
CA VAL A 791 10.35 -32.84 -27.33
C VAL A 791 9.24 -32.15 -28.12
N GLN A 792 7.98 -32.43 -27.83
CA GLN A 792 6.83 -31.76 -28.47
C GLN A 792 6.70 -30.28 -28.03
N VAL A 793 6.96 -30.01 -26.76
CA VAL A 793 7.02 -28.63 -26.24
C VAL A 793 8.16 -27.85 -26.91
N ALA A 794 9.33 -28.47 -27.07
CA ALA A 794 10.45 -27.88 -27.77
C ALA A 794 10.12 -27.55 -29.25
N LYS A 795 9.29 -28.39 -29.91
CA LYS A 795 8.74 -28.09 -31.25
C LYS A 795 7.85 -26.83 -31.24
N LEU A 796 6.95 -26.72 -30.29
CA LEU A 796 6.09 -25.55 -30.14
C LEU A 796 6.87 -24.26 -29.84
N ALA A 797 7.98 -24.38 -29.13
CA ALA A 797 8.91 -23.27 -28.85
C ALA A 797 9.77 -22.87 -30.07
N GLY A 798 9.68 -23.59 -31.21
CA GLY A 798 10.36 -23.24 -32.43
C GLY A 798 11.81 -23.74 -32.52
N LEU A 799 12.19 -24.82 -31.80
CA LEU A 799 13.52 -25.44 -31.95
C LEU A 799 13.72 -25.98 -33.38
N PRO A 800 14.94 -25.91 -33.94
CA PRO A 800 15.21 -26.43 -35.27
C PRO A 800 14.82 -27.91 -35.44
N GLN A 801 14.27 -28.24 -36.60
CA GLN A 801 13.76 -29.59 -36.89
C GLN A 801 14.82 -30.69 -36.71
N SER A 802 16.05 -30.41 -37.08
CA SER A 802 17.20 -31.36 -36.92
C SER A 802 17.48 -31.68 -35.44
N VAL A 803 17.34 -30.69 -34.55
CA VAL A 803 17.49 -30.87 -33.11
C VAL A 803 16.36 -31.74 -32.55
N LEU A 804 15.12 -31.50 -33.01
CA LEU A 804 13.93 -32.23 -32.57
C LEU A 804 13.99 -33.69 -32.98
N GLU A 805 14.41 -33.98 -34.23
CA GLU A 805 14.58 -35.36 -34.75
C GLU A 805 15.66 -36.10 -33.97
N ARG A 806 16.78 -35.43 -33.68
CA ARG A 806 17.84 -36.02 -32.87
C ARG A 806 17.39 -36.27 -31.43
N ALA A 807 16.70 -35.32 -30.82
CA ALA A 807 16.15 -35.45 -29.45
C ALA A 807 15.20 -36.65 -29.34
N LYS A 808 14.34 -36.90 -30.33
CA LYS A 808 13.45 -38.09 -30.35
C LYS A 808 14.25 -39.41 -30.37
N VAL A 809 15.28 -39.51 -31.21
CA VAL A 809 16.13 -40.69 -31.28
C VAL A 809 16.83 -40.94 -29.95
N VAL A 810 17.37 -39.90 -29.33
CA VAL A 810 18.04 -40.01 -28.02
C VAL A 810 17.04 -40.41 -26.93
N LEU A 811 15.85 -39.80 -26.90
CA LEU A 811 14.82 -40.13 -25.93
C LEU A 811 14.37 -41.58 -26.01
N GLU A 812 14.13 -42.11 -27.25
CA GLU A 812 13.74 -43.49 -27.46
C GLU A 812 14.87 -44.47 -27.05
N ALA A 813 16.12 -44.07 -27.18
CA ALA A 813 17.27 -44.87 -26.75
C ALA A 813 17.37 -44.92 -25.21
N LEU A 814 17.14 -43.79 -24.53
CA LEU A 814 17.15 -43.71 -23.08
C LEU A 814 15.98 -44.51 -22.48
N GLU A 815 14.77 -44.38 -23.01
CA GLU A 815 13.58 -45.13 -22.54
C GLU A 815 13.73 -46.67 -22.76
N ARG A 816 14.40 -47.08 -23.82
CA ARG A 816 14.76 -48.50 -24.03
C ARG A 816 15.78 -49.00 -23.03
N GLY A 817 16.82 -48.19 -22.75
CA GLY A 817 17.85 -48.50 -21.77
C GLY A 817 17.32 -48.68 -20.34
N GLU A 818 16.34 -47.86 -19.95
CA GLU A 818 15.66 -48.00 -18.65
C GLU A 818 14.87 -49.31 -18.54
N ARG A 819 14.21 -49.76 -19.61
CA ARG A 819 13.48 -51.04 -19.63
C ARG A 819 14.37 -52.28 -19.59
N GLU A 820 15.63 -52.18 -20.09
CA GLU A 820 16.56 -53.30 -20.20
C GLU A 820 17.63 -53.43 -19.10
N GLY A 821 17.65 -52.49 -18.13
CA GLY A 821 18.59 -52.48 -16.99
C GLY A 821 19.89 -51.68 -17.20
N HIS A 822 20.35 -51.06 -16.13
CA HIS A 822 21.39 -50.00 -16.10
C HIS A 822 22.79 -50.31 -16.67
N SER A 823 23.16 -51.58 -16.89
CA SER A 823 24.49 -51.95 -17.34
C SER A 823 24.75 -51.71 -18.87
N LYS A 824 23.68 -51.49 -19.65
CA LYS A 824 23.77 -51.26 -21.12
C LYS A 824 23.65 -49.80 -21.52
N GLN A 825 23.26 -48.91 -20.62
CA GLN A 825 22.95 -47.50 -20.92
C GLN A 825 24.19 -46.70 -21.38
N LYS A 826 25.34 -46.94 -20.78
CA LYS A 826 26.60 -46.27 -21.12
C LYS A 826 27.14 -46.65 -22.49
N ALA A 827 27.02 -47.94 -22.85
CA ALA A 827 27.45 -48.45 -24.17
C ALA A 827 26.54 -47.98 -25.32
N LEU A 828 25.22 -47.79 -25.07
CA LEU A 828 24.27 -47.31 -26.08
C LEU A 828 24.42 -45.83 -26.40
N ILE A 829 24.84 -45.00 -25.42
CA ILE A 829 25.06 -43.56 -25.60
C ILE A 829 26.39 -43.27 -26.32
N ASP A 830 27.44 -44.02 -26.00
CA ASP A 830 28.76 -43.88 -26.60
C ASP A 830 28.80 -44.39 -28.04
N ASP A 831 27.98 -45.40 -28.42
CA ASP A 831 27.87 -45.95 -29.78
C ASP A 831 26.88 -45.19 -30.70
N LEU A 832 26.19 -44.17 -30.24
CA LEU A 832 25.35 -43.34 -31.09
C LEU A 832 26.22 -42.28 -31.81
N PRO A 833 26.52 -42.45 -33.11
CA PRO A 833 27.35 -41.49 -33.81
C PRO A 833 26.70 -40.13 -33.84
N LEU A 834 27.35 -39.15 -33.25
CA LEU A 834 26.89 -37.73 -33.18
C LEU A 834 26.63 -37.11 -34.58
N PHE A 835 27.07 -37.75 -35.65
CA PHE A 835 27.04 -37.23 -37.02
C PHE A 835 26.45 -38.17 -38.09
N SER A 836 25.98 -39.38 -37.77
CA SER A 836 25.43 -40.26 -38.79
C SER A 836 24.00 -39.96 -39.24
N ALA A 837 23.26 -39.12 -38.55
CA ALA A 837 21.96 -38.70 -38.99
C ALA A 837 21.98 -37.57 -40.06
N VAL A 838 23.17 -36.99 -40.30
CA VAL A 838 23.37 -35.97 -41.34
C VAL A 838 23.67 -36.57 -42.71
N ALA A 839 23.93 -37.90 -42.79
CA ALA A 839 24.36 -38.54 -44.03
C ALA A 839 23.21 -39.14 -44.88
N MET A 840 21.96 -39.05 -44.47
CA MET A 840 20.85 -39.55 -45.29
C MET A 840 19.76 -38.47 -45.44
N SER A 841 20.08 -37.45 -46.12
CA SER A 841 19.29 -36.55 -46.94
C SER A 841 20.09 -35.27 -47.14
N ALA A 842 21.18 -35.30 -47.91
CA ALA A 842 21.56 -34.08 -48.60
C ALA A 842 20.41 -33.73 -49.55
N PRO A 843 19.74 -32.62 -49.40
CA PRO A 843 18.90 -32.15 -50.47
C PRO A 843 19.81 -32.01 -51.68
N ALA A 844 19.34 -32.48 -52.89
CA ALA A 844 20.02 -32.20 -54.15
C ALA A 844 20.36 -30.70 -54.13
N PRO A 845 21.54 -30.30 -54.66
CA PRO A 845 21.92 -28.91 -54.70
C PRO A 845 20.76 -28.16 -55.37
N SER A 846 20.02 -27.36 -54.64
CA SER A 846 19.10 -26.41 -55.24
C SER A 846 19.97 -25.54 -56.14
N ALA A 847 19.65 -25.49 -57.44
CA ALA A 847 20.27 -24.54 -58.33
C ALA A 847 20.23 -23.19 -57.62
N GLN A 848 21.40 -22.56 -57.47
CA GLN A 848 21.48 -21.21 -56.89
C GLN A 848 20.51 -20.34 -57.69
N SER A 849 19.60 -19.72 -57.04
CA SER A 849 18.62 -18.87 -57.70
C SER A 849 19.38 -17.81 -58.48
N GLU A 850 18.99 -17.52 -59.72
CA GLU A 850 19.59 -16.44 -60.55
C GLU A 850 19.72 -15.11 -59.76
N LEU A 851 18.94 -14.97 -58.75
CA LEU A 851 18.92 -13.84 -57.82
C LEU A 851 20.14 -13.83 -56.90
N GLU A 852 20.56 -15.01 -56.37
CA GLU A 852 21.73 -15.17 -55.55
C GLU A 852 23.02 -14.98 -56.30
N GLU A 853 23.09 -15.43 -57.58
CA GLU A 853 24.23 -15.18 -58.44
C GLU A 853 24.43 -13.69 -58.78
N VAL A 854 23.32 -12.95 -59.06
CA VAL A 854 23.38 -11.53 -59.28
C VAL A 854 23.78 -10.77 -58.00
N LEU A 855 23.25 -11.12 -56.86
CA LEU A 855 23.57 -10.50 -55.56
C LEU A 855 25.04 -10.75 -55.16
N ASN A 856 25.57 -11.95 -55.32
CA ASN A 856 26.95 -12.26 -55.01
C ASN A 856 27.97 -11.55 -55.90
N GLY A 857 27.56 -11.15 -57.11
CA GLY A 857 28.41 -10.39 -58.04
C GLY A 857 28.46 -8.88 -57.81
N VAL A 858 27.64 -8.35 -56.96
CA VAL A 858 27.50 -6.91 -56.70
C VAL A 858 28.54 -6.43 -55.70
N GLN A 859 29.29 -5.38 -56.05
CA GLN A 859 30.14 -4.63 -55.11
C GLN A 859 29.44 -3.34 -54.68
N PRO A 860 28.81 -3.27 -53.49
CA PRO A 860 27.96 -2.14 -53.10
C PRO A 860 28.68 -0.80 -53.11
N ASP A 861 29.94 -0.78 -52.70
CA ASP A 861 30.76 0.44 -52.58
C ASP A 861 31.17 1.05 -53.96
N SER A 862 30.98 0.32 -55.07
CA SER A 862 31.31 0.79 -56.43
C SER A 862 30.12 1.28 -57.20
N LEU A 863 28.89 1.19 -56.68
CA LEU A 863 27.66 1.59 -57.37
C LEU A 863 27.33 3.09 -57.20
N SER A 864 27.02 3.73 -58.30
CA SER A 864 26.39 5.07 -58.16
C SER A 864 24.94 4.95 -57.68
N PRO A 865 24.37 6.01 -57.12
CA PRO A 865 22.96 5.99 -56.66
C PRO A 865 21.97 5.57 -57.73
N LYS A 866 22.26 5.86 -58.98
CA LYS A 866 21.42 5.51 -60.14
C LYS A 866 21.55 4.02 -60.44
N ASP A 867 22.76 3.48 -60.45
CA ASP A 867 23.04 2.06 -60.71
C ASP A 867 22.47 1.18 -59.62
N ALA A 868 22.51 1.63 -58.35
CA ALA A 868 21.90 0.94 -57.22
C ALA A 868 20.37 0.84 -57.35
N LEU A 869 19.71 1.91 -57.84
CA LEU A 869 18.29 1.92 -58.09
C LEU A 869 17.88 1.01 -59.23
N ASP A 870 18.64 1.05 -60.35
CA ASP A 870 18.41 0.21 -61.51
C ASP A 870 18.64 -1.30 -61.17
N LEU A 871 19.63 -1.62 -60.34
CA LEU A 871 19.86 -2.96 -59.79
C LEU A 871 18.71 -3.46 -58.92
N ILE A 872 18.14 -2.59 -58.08
CA ILE A 872 16.94 -2.92 -57.27
C ILE A 872 15.74 -3.25 -58.15
N TYR A 873 15.55 -2.52 -59.27
CA TYR A 873 14.48 -2.82 -60.22
C TYR A 873 14.73 -4.16 -60.97
N GLU A 874 15.97 -4.47 -61.31
CA GLU A 874 16.36 -5.73 -61.94
C GLU A 874 16.09 -6.92 -60.97
N LEU A 875 16.54 -6.82 -59.71
CA LEU A 875 16.30 -7.85 -58.67
C LEU A 875 14.81 -8.04 -58.44
N LYS A 876 14.04 -6.95 -58.40
CA LYS A 876 12.58 -6.99 -58.23
C LYS A 876 11.85 -7.59 -59.45
N SER A 877 12.40 -7.48 -60.65
CA SER A 877 11.85 -8.13 -61.86
C SER A 877 12.07 -9.63 -61.86
N LYS A 878 13.19 -10.10 -61.31
CA LYS A 878 13.53 -11.52 -61.14
C LYS A 878 12.80 -12.19 -60.00
N LEU A 879 12.30 -11.46 -59.02
CA LEU A 879 11.43 -11.94 -57.96
C LEU A 879 9.99 -12.26 -58.38
N LYS A 880 9.59 -11.81 -59.58
CA LYS A 880 8.23 -11.99 -60.11
C LYS A 880 8.10 -13.11 -61.14
N THR A 881 9.17 -13.75 -61.45
CA THR A 881 9.25 -15.01 -62.21
C THR A 881 9.57 -16.18 -61.27
#